data_19943efb32ddbb141bc19e75bce4f17d
#
_entry.id   19943efb32ddbb141bc19e75bce4f17d
#
_cell.length_a   1.000
_cell.length_b   1.000
_cell.length_c   1.000
_cell.angle_alpha   90.00
_cell.angle_beta   90.00
_cell.angle_gamma   90.00
#
_symmetry.space_group_name_H-M   'P 1'
#
loop_
_entity.id
_entity.type
_entity.pdbx_description
1 polymer ?
#
loop_
_entity_poly.entity_id
_entity_poly.type
_entity_poly.pdbx_seq_one_letter_code
_entity_poly.pdbx_strand_id
1 'polypeptide(L)'
;MKIKNVVAYCLLACMFCCFPGCQDSDDVGENYTTFTGETISDFLQNNADYSDFAEALKTAGAFSLLESYGSYTCFVPNNTAMEAYAKEQGYGSFEHFLDSVEAVKEMVFYHLIDGEANEVGNYETAGFTSGAIDTKNMLGRYLYTSIAPDGTLWMINNSARIVSGDHIKVNGVVHIVDKALAGNTDLLADYIETEGHFKLYGEALHATGLRNSLTLLDDETYVPATTKPSDDPYASGAEFPKTKNYRYTALLETDSVLALNGIRTLDDMREYAKRFYPDGKDLPDTDEGSSLYRFVAYHLLPVMLASNQIVNTRDYVVTHTWMDADWLRENYRDGSFWLEQYLVPLAEQSIITVQAFKWGDQDAQKPVFNDERNCYDAQYTNMAEELDDVVTLDMAHSNLDCQNGVIHALTGMLVYDEDKIGRIMRGKRIRMDFTIFTPELRNNDIISKKDYYVPQGYCKKFHFEESSTVFAKYIGSNMHSFFLGDYLEIWGMFDASITVGPVPAGSYEVRIGYRVDAATRGITQFYLDDEPCGIPIDMRLKGTDAGIGWEQVWQFTQDNPGAWWDYDSKEDDPYGYENDKSMHNRGFMKGPDSFASTELMMGQSGGIKGSTRNDPFELRKVLGIFSWSEMSTHEFRFVQMLNGNCHLDYIEFMPDQSD
;
A
#
# COMPACT_ATOMS: atom_id res chain seq x y z
N MET A 1 -49.21 36.63 -49.83
CA MET A 1 -47.82 36.17 -49.62
C MET A 1 -46.95 37.24 -48.95
N LYS A 2 -47.48 38.09 -48.07
CA LYS A 2 -46.72 39.16 -47.38
C LYS A 2 -46.89 39.19 -45.84
N ILE A 3 -47.79 38.38 -45.26
CA ILE A 3 -48.03 38.38 -43.82
C ILE A 3 -47.21 37.26 -43.12
N LYS A 4 -46.90 36.18 -43.81
CA LYS A 4 -46.09 35.05 -43.21
C LYS A 4 -44.63 35.43 -42.98
N ASN A 5 -44.08 36.35 -43.76
CA ASN A 5 -42.67 36.76 -43.63
C ASN A 5 -42.46 37.78 -42.49
N VAL A 6 -43.48 38.59 -42.16
CA VAL A 6 -43.39 39.55 -41.07
C VAL A 6 -43.45 38.83 -39.70
N VAL A 7 -44.27 37.79 -39.57
CA VAL A 7 -44.35 36.99 -38.36
C VAL A 7 -43.07 36.18 -38.11
N ALA A 8 -42.42 35.69 -39.21
CA ALA A 8 -41.13 34.99 -39.10
C ALA A 8 -39.97 35.92 -38.66
N TYR A 9 -39.96 37.17 -39.16
CA TYR A 9 -38.95 38.16 -38.74
C TYR A 9 -39.21 38.69 -37.31
N CYS A 10 -40.45 38.81 -36.85
CA CYS A 10 -40.76 39.17 -35.45
C CYS A 10 -40.43 38.03 -34.50
N LEU A 11 -40.66 36.77 -34.88
CA LEU A 11 -40.23 35.60 -34.07
C LEU A 11 -38.70 35.42 -34.01
N LEU A 12 -38.01 35.74 -35.11
CA LEU A 12 -36.54 35.72 -35.09
C LEU A 12 -35.95 36.88 -34.27
N ALA A 13 -36.57 38.06 -34.32
CA ALA A 13 -36.17 39.23 -33.50
C ALA A 13 -36.45 39.01 -31.99
N CYS A 14 -37.58 38.34 -31.65
CA CYS A 14 -37.86 37.97 -30.26
C CYS A 14 -36.98 36.85 -29.72
N MET A 15 -36.44 35.96 -30.60
CA MET A 15 -35.48 34.93 -30.18
C MET A 15 -34.08 35.48 -29.90
N PHE A 16 -33.74 36.64 -30.46
CA PHE A 16 -32.44 37.31 -30.19
C PHE A 16 -32.49 38.24 -28.97
N CYS A 17 -33.67 38.55 -28.43
CA CYS A 17 -33.83 39.40 -27.23
C CYS A 17 -33.97 38.61 -25.93
N CYS A 18 -33.92 37.27 -25.95
CA CYS A 18 -34.07 36.43 -24.78
C CYS A 18 -32.84 35.59 -24.44
N PHE A 19 -31.67 35.94 -24.95
CA PHE A 19 -30.44 35.55 -24.29
C PHE A 19 -30.20 36.57 -23.17
N PRO A 20 -30.28 36.20 -21.89
CA PRO A 20 -29.65 37.00 -20.88
C PRO A 20 -28.18 37.00 -21.30
N GLY A 21 -27.66 38.18 -21.66
CA GLY A 21 -26.22 38.34 -21.75
C GLY A 21 -25.61 37.73 -20.48
N CYS A 22 -24.65 36.90 -20.60
CA CYS A 22 -23.66 36.74 -19.53
C CYS A 22 -23.19 38.18 -19.29
N GLN A 23 -23.78 38.85 -18.33
CA GLN A 23 -23.06 39.82 -17.55
C GLN A 23 -21.97 39.00 -16.89
N ASP A 24 -20.74 39.16 -17.39
CA ASP A 24 -19.59 39.02 -16.52
C ASP A 24 -19.88 39.95 -15.36
N SER A 25 -20.51 39.42 -14.33
CA SER A 25 -20.56 40.10 -13.07
C SER A 25 -19.15 39.95 -12.50
N ASP A 26 -18.30 40.92 -12.81
CA ASP A 26 -17.18 41.30 -11.97
C ASP A 26 -17.68 41.82 -10.59
N ASP A 27 -18.89 41.44 -10.17
CA ASP A 27 -19.32 41.48 -8.81
C ASP A 27 -18.70 40.38 -8.01
N VAL A 28 -17.41 40.58 -7.77
CA VAL A 28 -16.52 39.90 -6.80
C VAL A 28 -17.05 40.08 -5.37
N GLY A 29 -18.33 40.47 -5.17
CA GLY A 29 -18.82 40.96 -3.90
C GLY A 29 -19.68 40.04 -3.06
N GLU A 30 -20.35 39.02 -3.63
CA GLU A 30 -21.35 38.28 -2.85
C GLU A 30 -21.15 36.77 -2.69
N ASN A 31 -20.13 36.16 -3.31
CA ASN A 31 -19.83 34.74 -3.15
C ASN A 31 -18.42 34.44 -2.65
N TYR A 32 -17.62 35.43 -2.35
CA TYR A 32 -16.42 35.23 -1.55
C TYR A 32 -16.84 35.24 -0.08
N THR A 33 -17.00 34.06 0.51
CA THR A 33 -16.87 33.96 1.96
C THR A 33 -15.48 34.45 2.29
N THR A 34 -15.39 35.70 2.75
CA THR A 34 -14.16 36.20 3.34
C THR A 34 -13.74 35.24 4.43
N PHE A 35 -12.53 34.81 4.36
CA PHE A 35 -11.85 33.98 5.33
C PHE A 35 -11.96 34.67 6.71
N THR A 36 -12.94 34.30 7.51
CA THR A 36 -13.29 35.01 8.76
C THR A 36 -12.89 34.26 10.01
N GLY A 37 -11.86 33.40 9.92
CA GLY A 37 -11.36 32.62 11.05
C GLY A 37 -9.85 32.78 11.26
N GLU A 38 -9.36 32.30 12.37
CA GLU A 38 -7.94 32.28 12.72
C GLU A 38 -7.21 31.26 11.85
N THR A 39 -6.15 31.69 11.16
CA THR A 39 -5.24 30.80 10.42
C THR A 39 -4.23 30.14 11.35
N ILE A 40 -3.47 29.17 10.85
CA ILE A 40 -2.35 28.59 11.61
C ILE A 40 -1.31 29.66 11.92
N SER A 41 -1.00 30.54 10.98
CA SER A 41 -0.04 31.65 11.20
C SER A 41 -0.56 32.65 12.24
N ASP A 42 -1.87 33.01 12.22
CA ASP A 42 -2.46 33.88 13.25
C ASP A 42 -2.36 33.23 14.64
N PHE A 43 -2.65 31.93 14.74
CA PHE A 43 -2.53 31.19 15.98
C PHE A 43 -1.11 31.24 16.54
N LEU A 44 -0.10 31.07 15.69
CA LEU A 44 1.31 31.12 16.09
C LEU A 44 1.74 32.54 16.50
N GLN A 45 1.29 33.57 15.78
CA GLN A 45 1.61 34.98 16.12
C GLN A 45 0.96 35.42 17.42
N ASN A 46 -0.25 34.94 17.72
CA ASN A 46 -1.01 35.32 18.91
C ASN A 46 -0.56 34.59 20.19
N ASN A 47 0.33 33.58 20.08
CA ASN A 47 0.80 32.78 21.19
C ASN A 47 2.31 32.87 21.38
N ALA A 48 2.74 33.60 22.42
CA ALA A 48 4.13 33.78 22.72
C ALA A 48 4.93 32.49 22.98
N ASP A 49 4.27 31.43 23.42
CA ASP A 49 4.88 30.12 23.71
C ASP A 49 5.37 29.40 22.44
N TYR A 50 4.95 29.86 21.24
CA TYR A 50 5.31 29.26 19.95
C TYR A 50 6.06 30.25 19.04
N SER A 51 6.58 31.37 19.62
CA SER A 51 7.26 32.43 18.86
C SER A 51 8.48 31.92 18.11
N ASP A 52 9.21 30.97 18.68
CA ASP A 52 10.44 30.43 18.07
C ASP A 52 10.11 29.58 16.85
N PHE A 53 9.05 28.79 16.91
CA PHE A 53 8.60 28.02 15.74
C PHE A 53 8.04 28.95 14.65
N ALA A 54 7.32 30.02 15.03
CA ALA A 54 6.88 31.06 14.09
C ALA A 54 8.08 31.77 13.40
N GLU A 55 9.15 32.02 14.11
CA GLU A 55 10.37 32.62 13.54
C GLU A 55 11.10 31.64 12.62
N ALA A 56 11.16 30.35 13.00
CA ALA A 56 11.69 29.29 12.13
C ALA A 56 10.89 29.17 10.82
N LEU A 57 9.56 29.24 10.89
CA LEU A 57 8.69 29.24 9.70
C LEU A 57 8.98 30.43 8.78
N LYS A 58 9.22 31.62 9.32
CA LYS A 58 9.61 32.81 8.55
C LYS A 58 10.97 32.64 7.90
N THR A 59 11.95 32.14 8.65
CA THR A 59 13.30 31.84 8.14
C THR A 59 13.28 30.81 7.03
N ALA A 60 12.43 29.78 7.15
CA ALA A 60 12.21 28.76 6.12
C ALA A 60 11.45 29.28 4.90
N GLY A 61 10.80 30.45 4.98
CA GLY A 61 9.92 30.97 3.95
C GLY A 61 8.54 30.27 3.87
N ALA A 62 8.18 29.50 4.90
CA ALA A 62 6.94 28.73 4.96
C ALA A 62 5.80 29.45 5.69
N PHE A 63 6.08 30.57 6.36
CA PHE A 63 5.10 31.28 7.16
C PHE A 63 3.90 31.77 6.33
N SER A 64 4.18 32.36 5.15
CA SER A 64 3.14 32.86 4.24
C SER A 64 2.26 31.74 3.62
N LEU A 65 2.79 30.53 3.57
CA LEU A 65 2.01 29.35 3.16
C LEU A 65 0.84 29.10 4.13
N LEU A 66 1.12 29.26 5.43
CA LEU A 66 0.14 29.07 6.51
C LEU A 66 -0.78 30.29 6.75
N GLU A 67 -0.60 31.39 5.99
CA GLU A 67 -1.51 32.54 5.92
C GLU A 67 -2.60 32.37 4.88
N SER A 68 -2.39 31.46 3.92
CA SER A 68 -3.30 31.26 2.78
C SER A 68 -4.28 30.10 3.00
N TYR A 69 -5.20 29.93 2.06
CA TYR A 69 -6.07 28.75 1.99
C TYR A 69 -5.22 27.47 1.88
N GLY A 70 -5.73 26.41 2.45
CA GLY A 70 -5.08 25.12 2.43
C GLY A 70 -5.71 24.16 3.41
N SER A 71 -5.16 22.97 3.49
CA SER A 71 -5.54 21.90 4.42
C SER A 71 -4.29 21.34 5.07
N TYR A 72 -3.71 22.08 6.02
CA TYR A 72 -2.43 21.74 6.64
C TYR A 72 -2.64 21.02 7.97
N THR A 73 -1.78 20.03 8.25
CA THR A 73 -1.58 19.51 9.60
C THR A 73 -0.21 19.97 10.09
N CYS A 74 -0.18 20.70 11.19
CA CYS A 74 1.02 21.32 11.73
C CYS A 74 1.30 20.82 13.14
N PHE A 75 2.46 20.19 13.35
CA PHE A 75 2.94 19.80 14.67
C PHE A 75 3.83 20.92 15.23
N VAL A 76 3.37 21.58 16.27
CA VAL A 76 4.00 22.82 16.78
C VAL A 76 4.72 22.55 18.10
N PRO A 77 6.06 22.59 18.12
CA PRO A 77 6.84 22.57 19.35
C PRO A 77 6.79 23.94 20.05
N ASN A 78 6.79 23.93 21.39
CA ASN A 78 6.93 25.16 22.16
C ASN A 78 8.39 25.68 22.16
N ASN A 79 8.60 26.91 22.63
CA ASN A 79 9.92 27.54 22.65
C ASN A 79 10.97 26.71 23.42
N THR A 80 10.57 26.04 24.51
CA THR A 80 11.48 25.18 25.28
C THR A 80 11.91 23.97 24.42
N ALA A 81 11.01 23.39 23.66
CA ALA A 81 11.32 22.29 22.75
C ALA A 81 12.22 22.75 21.58
N MET A 82 12.01 23.97 21.07
CA MET A 82 12.85 24.56 20.02
C MET A 82 14.29 24.80 20.49
N GLU A 83 14.44 25.34 21.66
CA GLU A 83 15.77 25.57 22.28
C GLU A 83 16.48 24.24 22.60
N ALA A 84 15.74 23.23 23.07
CA ALA A 84 16.28 21.88 23.30
C ALA A 84 16.76 21.26 21.99
N TYR A 85 15.96 21.33 20.92
CA TYR A 85 16.30 20.84 19.61
C TYR A 85 17.59 21.49 19.07
N ALA A 86 17.70 22.82 19.13
CA ALA A 86 18.90 23.52 18.67
C ALA A 86 20.17 23.05 19.38
N LYS A 87 20.08 22.79 20.69
CA LYS A 87 21.18 22.23 21.47
C LYS A 87 21.51 20.79 21.11
N GLU A 88 20.51 19.93 20.96
CA GLU A 88 20.66 18.54 20.55
C GLU A 88 21.32 18.43 19.16
N GLN A 89 20.99 19.36 18.25
CA GLN A 89 21.62 19.45 16.92
C GLN A 89 22.99 20.14 16.90
N GLY A 90 23.52 20.55 18.07
CA GLY A 90 24.85 21.11 18.20
C GLY A 90 24.98 22.62 17.91
N TYR A 91 23.88 23.35 17.73
CA TYR A 91 23.89 24.79 17.46
C TYR A 91 24.10 25.62 18.72
N GLY A 92 23.97 25.06 19.91
CA GLY A 92 24.17 25.73 21.18
C GLY A 92 22.99 26.61 21.64
N SER A 93 22.31 27.32 20.74
CA SER A 93 21.09 28.09 21.02
C SER A 93 20.18 28.12 19.78
N PHE A 94 18.89 28.42 19.99
CA PHE A 94 17.92 28.58 18.91
C PHE A 94 18.32 29.73 17.95
N GLU A 95 18.87 30.85 18.44
CA GLU A 95 19.32 31.97 17.61
C GLU A 95 20.41 31.52 16.62
N HIS A 96 21.40 30.74 17.08
CA HIS A 96 22.42 30.18 16.18
C HIS A 96 21.89 29.14 15.20
N PHE A 97 20.84 28.40 15.59
CA PHE A 97 20.16 27.48 14.69
C PHE A 97 19.53 28.23 13.51
N LEU A 98 18.91 29.40 13.74
CA LEU A 98 18.30 30.24 12.70
C LEU A 98 19.28 30.70 11.62
N ASP A 99 20.59 30.81 11.94
CA ASP A 99 21.62 31.14 10.96
C ASP A 99 21.79 30.05 9.87
N SER A 100 21.36 28.83 10.15
CA SER A 100 21.45 27.67 9.23
C SER A 100 20.14 27.46 8.47
N VAL A 101 19.87 28.30 7.47
CA VAL A 101 18.58 28.35 6.76
C VAL A 101 18.14 26.99 6.22
N GLU A 102 19.04 26.16 5.68
CA GLU A 102 18.69 24.85 5.15
C GLU A 102 18.28 23.87 6.26
N ALA A 103 18.97 23.87 7.41
CA ALA A 103 18.58 23.05 8.56
C ALA A 103 17.23 23.52 9.15
N VAL A 104 16.98 24.84 9.16
CA VAL A 104 15.68 25.40 9.57
C VAL A 104 14.58 24.95 8.62
N LYS A 105 14.79 24.98 7.31
CA LYS A 105 13.83 24.49 6.32
C LYS A 105 13.54 23.02 6.52
N GLU A 106 14.57 22.21 6.70
CA GLU A 106 14.41 20.77 6.93
C GLU A 106 13.55 20.52 8.17
N MET A 107 13.86 21.13 9.29
CA MET A 107 13.09 21.01 10.52
C MET A 107 11.65 21.47 10.33
N VAL A 108 11.41 22.65 9.77
CA VAL A 108 10.08 23.22 9.57
C VAL A 108 9.22 22.32 8.67
N PHE A 109 9.73 21.92 7.50
CA PHE A 109 8.98 21.08 6.57
C PHE A 109 8.77 19.65 7.09
N TYR A 110 9.58 19.21 8.03
CA TYR A 110 9.34 17.94 8.71
C TYR A 110 8.09 17.97 9.60
N HIS A 111 7.72 19.17 10.13
CA HIS A 111 6.57 19.37 11.00
C HIS A 111 5.24 19.63 10.25
N LEU A 112 5.28 19.72 8.93
CA LEU A 112 4.12 20.10 8.11
C LEU A 112 3.68 18.98 7.17
N ILE A 113 2.37 18.71 7.15
CA ILE A 113 1.73 17.91 6.13
C ILE A 113 0.81 18.83 5.32
N ASP A 114 0.94 18.81 3.99
CA ASP A 114 0.06 19.51 3.07
C ASP A 114 -1.03 18.54 2.58
N GLY A 115 -2.20 18.64 3.16
CA GLY A 115 -3.34 17.81 2.83
C GLY A 115 -3.99 18.17 1.49
N GLU A 116 -3.93 19.45 1.08
CA GLU A 116 -4.49 19.90 -0.19
C GLU A 116 -3.66 19.37 -1.37
N ALA A 117 -2.32 19.49 -1.29
CA ALA A 117 -1.42 18.94 -2.31
C ALA A 117 -1.53 17.42 -2.46
N ASN A 118 -2.02 16.74 -1.44
CA ASN A 118 -2.19 15.29 -1.40
C ASN A 118 -3.64 14.83 -1.53
N GLU A 119 -4.57 15.74 -1.80
CA GLU A 119 -6.01 15.45 -1.96
C GLU A 119 -6.65 14.79 -0.72
N VAL A 120 -6.12 15.05 0.46
CA VAL A 120 -6.62 14.58 1.75
C VAL A 120 -6.99 15.75 2.66
N GLY A 121 -7.77 15.48 3.67
CA GLY A 121 -8.12 16.48 4.67
C GLY A 121 -7.03 16.68 5.73
N ASN A 122 -7.38 17.40 6.78
CA ASN A 122 -6.55 17.54 7.97
C ASN A 122 -6.52 16.24 8.77
N TYR A 123 -5.43 15.97 9.46
CA TYR A 123 -5.31 14.84 10.36
C TYR A 123 -5.62 15.27 11.80
N GLU A 124 -6.82 14.97 12.27
CA GLU A 124 -7.20 15.10 13.68
C GLU A 124 -6.80 13.84 14.46
N THR A 125 -6.61 13.95 15.78
CA THR A 125 -6.17 12.82 16.63
C THR A 125 -7.16 11.65 16.61
N ALA A 126 -8.44 11.91 16.39
CA ALA A 126 -9.46 10.87 16.24
C ALA A 126 -9.26 9.97 15.01
N GLY A 127 -8.55 10.47 14.00
CA GLY A 127 -8.20 9.73 12.79
C GLY A 127 -6.84 9.03 12.85
N PHE A 128 -6.08 9.18 13.94
CA PHE A 128 -4.78 8.53 14.04
C PHE A 128 -4.91 7.03 14.29
N THR A 129 -4.02 6.29 13.64
CA THR A 129 -3.82 4.86 13.87
C THR A 129 -2.35 4.62 14.20
N SER A 130 -2.02 3.59 14.97
CA SER A 130 -0.61 3.26 15.20
C SER A 130 0.07 2.87 13.90
N GLY A 131 1.13 3.59 13.52
CA GLY A 131 1.86 3.41 12.27
C GLY A 131 2.07 4.72 11.53
N ALA A 132 2.34 4.64 10.22
CA ALA A 132 2.51 5.83 9.41
C ALA A 132 1.20 6.59 9.23
N ILE A 133 1.27 7.91 9.27
CA ILE A 133 0.22 8.77 8.71
C ILE A 133 0.24 8.56 7.18
N ASP A 134 -0.93 8.37 6.58
CA ASP A 134 -1.05 7.98 5.16
C ASP A 134 -0.40 8.96 4.17
N THR A 135 -0.22 10.19 4.60
CA THR A 135 0.39 11.24 3.79
C THR A 135 1.76 11.62 4.33
N LYS A 136 2.74 11.68 3.44
CA LYS A 136 4.07 12.16 3.76
C LYS A 136 4.06 13.65 4.10
N ASN A 137 4.97 14.05 5.00
CA ASN A 137 5.21 15.46 5.31
C ASN A 137 5.82 16.20 4.10
N MET A 138 6.02 17.49 4.22
CA MET A 138 6.54 18.34 3.13
C MET A 138 8.00 18.04 2.74
N LEU A 139 8.71 17.17 3.49
CA LEU A 139 10.00 16.60 3.09
C LEU A 139 9.87 15.24 2.37
N GLY A 140 8.65 14.75 2.14
CA GLY A 140 8.42 13.46 1.50
C GLY A 140 8.71 12.27 2.43
N ARG A 141 8.68 12.45 3.75
CA ARG A 141 8.87 11.40 4.76
C ARG A 141 7.59 11.12 5.51
N TYR A 142 7.39 9.87 5.92
CA TYR A 142 6.28 9.53 6.80
C TYR A 142 6.54 10.03 8.23
N LEU A 143 5.46 10.45 8.89
CA LEU A 143 5.40 10.60 10.33
C LEU A 143 4.66 9.39 10.90
N TYR A 144 5.17 8.85 11.99
CA TYR A 144 4.62 7.65 12.60
C TYR A 144 3.92 8.01 13.91
N THR A 145 2.67 7.62 14.03
CA THR A 145 1.88 7.79 15.25
C THR A 145 1.93 6.52 16.10
N SER A 146 1.99 6.68 17.40
CA SER A 146 1.89 5.62 18.39
C SER A 146 1.23 6.17 19.64
N ILE A 147 0.80 5.27 20.55
CA ILE A 147 0.28 5.69 21.85
C ILE A 147 1.42 5.67 22.86
N ALA A 148 1.50 6.71 23.68
CA ALA A 148 2.45 6.77 24.77
C ALA A 148 2.30 5.54 25.71
N PRO A 149 3.39 5.07 26.37
CA PRO A 149 3.34 3.88 27.20
C PRO A 149 2.33 3.94 28.36
N ASP A 150 1.94 5.15 28.76
CA ASP A 150 0.90 5.39 29.79
C ASP A 150 -0.54 5.31 29.22
N GLY A 151 -0.68 5.12 27.91
CA GLY A 151 -1.97 4.99 27.23
C GLY A 151 -2.77 6.29 27.09
N THR A 152 -2.21 7.45 27.43
CA THR A 152 -2.97 8.70 27.57
C THR A 152 -2.86 9.66 26.38
N LEU A 153 -1.76 9.63 25.63
CA LEU A 153 -1.45 10.62 24.61
C LEU A 153 -0.90 9.96 23.35
N TRP A 154 -1.16 10.59 22.20
CA TRP A 154 -0.48 10.25 20.96
C TRP A 154 0.97 10.71 20.97
N MET A 155 1.84 9.92 20.38
CA MET A 155 3.24 10.25 20.11
C MET A 155 3.49 10.31 18.61
N ILE A 156 4.41 11.16 18.21
CA ILE A 156 4.94 11.22 16.85
C ILE A 156 6.37 10.69 16.87
N ASN A 157 6.68 9.77 15.94
CA ASN A 157 7.98 9.12 15.79
C ASN A 157 8.53 8.53 17.10
N ASN A 158 7.67 7.98 17.94
CA ASN A 158 7.99 7.43 19.27
C ASN A 158 8.77 8.39 20.19
N SER A 159 8.83 9.69 19.87
CA SER A 159 9.68 10.66 20.56
C SER A 159 8.94 11.88 21.10
N ALA A 160 8.05 12.50 20.34
CA ALA A 160 7.32 13.70 20.72
C ALA A 160 5.88 13.38 21.09
N ARG A 161 5.39 13.84 22.25
CA ARG A 161 4.00 13.67 22.68
C ARG A 161 3.16 14.83 22.19
N ILE A 162 1.96 14.54 21.72
CA ILE A 162 0.95 15.56 21.47
C ILE A 162 0.33 15.94 22.81
N VAL A 163 0.78 17.06 23.37
CA VAL A 163 0.31 17.54 24.69
C VAL A 163 -1.00 18.33 24.60
N SER A 164 -1.32 18.85 23.42
CA SER A 164 -2.62 19.48 23.11
C SER A 164 -2.89 19.34 21.63
N GLY A 165 -3.93 18.62 21.28
CA GLY A 165 -4.28 18.31 19.88
C GLY A 165 -5.52 19.02 19.39
N ASP A 166 -5.78 18.88 18.09
CA ASP A 166 -7.04 19.24 17.42
C ASP A 166 -7.41 20.73 17.52
N HIS A 167 -6.39 21.63 17.49
CA HIS A 167 -6.64 23.06 17.37
C HIS A 167 -7.02 23.39 15.91
N ILE A 168 -8.30 23.24 15.60
CA ILE A 168 -8.83 23.47 14.26
C ILE A 168 -8.71 24.93 13.88
N LYS A 169 -8.14 25.21 12.71
CA LYS A 169 -7.98 26.51 12.09
C LYS A 169 -8.67 26.51 10.73
N VAL A 170 -8.86 27.69 10.18
CA VAL A 170 -9.56 27.82 8.90
C VAL A 170 -8.80 27.19 7.72
N ASN A 171 -7.49 26.99 7.85
CA ASN A 171 -6.63 26.41 6.84
C ASN A 171 -5.89 25.14 7.33
N GLY A 172 -6.38 24.51 8.41
CA GLY A 172 -5.78 23.26 8.86
C GLY A 172 -6.00 22.95 10.33
N VAL A 173 -5.19 22.07 10.87
CA VAL A 173 -5.18 21.66 12.27
C VAL A 173 -3.79 21.80 12.87
N VAL A 174 -3.72 22.22 14.14
CA VAL A 174 -2.47 22.32 14.90
C VAL A 174 -2.47 21.34 16.06
N HIS A 175 -1.39 20.61 16.20
CA HIS A 175 -1.08 19.75 17.35
C HIS A 175 0.16 20.28 18.05
N ILE A 176 0.04 20.57 19.35
CA ILE A 176 1.16 21.01 20.16
C ILE A 176 1.94 19.80 20.64
N VAL A 177 3.24 19.80 20.37
CA VAL A 177 4.16 18.74 20.75
C VAL A 177 5.16 19.20 21.80
N ASP A 178 5.54 18.31 22.71
CA ASP A 178 6.49 18.58 23.80
C ASP A 178 7.97 18.55 23.35
N LYS A 179 8.22 18.04 22.14
CA LYS A 179 9.55 17.94 21.54
C LYS A 179 9.47 18.30 20.04
N ALA A 180 10.46 19.02 19.53
CA ALA A 180 10.55 19.24 18.08
C ALA A 180 10.88 17.93 17.36
N LEU A 181 10.22 17.73 16.23
CA LEU A 181 10.40 16.53 15.42
C LEU A 181 11.72 16.61 14.64
N ALA A 182 12.46 15.53 14.62
CA ALA A 182 13.64 15.35 13.80
C ALA A 182 13.50 14.07 12.96
N GLY A 183 13.79 14.16 11.68
CA GLY A 183 13.97 12.98 10.85
C GLY A 183 15.30 12.32 11.17
N ASN A 184 15.33 11.01 11.27
CA ASN A 184 16.59 10.29 11.36
C ASN A 184 17.31 10.38 10.01
N THR A 185 18.58 10.78 10.04
CA THR A 185 19.45 10.89 8.85
C THR A 185 20.34 9.68 8.64
N ASP A 186 20.33 8.73 9.57
CA ASP A 186 21.11 7.51 9.44
C ASP A 186 20.50 6.59 8.38
N LEU A 187 21.34 5.93 7.61
CA LEU A 187 20.93 4.82 6.76
C LEU A 187 20.56 3.63 7.63
N LEU A 188 19.69 2.76 7.09
CA LEU A 188 19.18 1.59 7.82
C LEU A 188 20.30 0.75 8.45
N ALA A 189 21.38 0.50 7.71
CA ALA A 189 22.50 -0.28 8.20
C ALA A 189 23.23 0.42 9.37
N ASP A 190 23.46 1.73 9.24
CA ASP A 190 24.15 2.52 10.26
C ASP A 190 23.33 2.61 11.56
N TYR A 191 22.01 2.76 11.40
CA TYR A 191 21.10 2.79 12.55
C TYR A 191 21.03 1.46 13.30
N ILE A 192 20.98 0.31 12.57
CA ILE A 192 21.03 -1.01 13.18
C ILE A 192 22.28 -1.20 14.06
N GLU A 193 23.42 -0.64 13.62
CA GLU A 193 24.69 -0.74 14.34
C GLU A 193 24.76 0.15 15.59
N THR A 194 24.09 1.32 15.56
CA THR A 194 24.26 2.38 16.56
C THR A 194 23.12 2.48 17.56
N GLU A 195 21.91 2.04 17.22
CA GLU A 195 20.70 2.16 18.03
C GLU A 195 20.79 1.39 19.36
N GLY A 196 21.51 0.30 19.40
CA GLY A 196 21.87 -0.39 20.61
C GLY A 196 21.03 -1.62 20.97
N HIS A 197 19.91 -1.89 20.31
CA HIS A 197 19.07 -3.07 20.51
C HIS A 197 19.31 -4.19 19.50
N PHE A 198 20.06 -3.91 18.40
CA PHE A 198 20.25 -4.83 17.26
C PHE A 198 21.73 -5.09 16.93
N LYS A 199 22.62 -5.08 17.93
CA LYS A 199 24.07 -5.18 17.72
C LYS A 199 24.48 -6.46 16.98
N LEU A 200 23.85 -7.59 17.32
CA LEU A 200 24.14 -8.85 16.65
C LEU A 200 23.77 -8.83 15.16
N TYR A 201 22.69 -8.14 14.80
CA TYR A 201 22.35 -7.93 13.40
C TYR A 201 23.35 -7.00 12.69
N GLY A 202 23.86 -5.97 13.36
CA GLY A 202 24.93 -5.14 12.83
C GLY A 202 26.20 -5.98 12.50
N GLU A 203 26.62 -6.83 13.43
CA GLU A 203 27.74 -7.77 13.20
C GLU A 203 27.44 -8.75 12.05
N ALA A 204 26.22 -9.25 11.97
CA ALA A 204 25.80 -10.19 10.92
C ALA A 204 25.71 -9.52 9.54
N LEU A 205 25.25 -8.26 9.45
CA LEU A 205 25.25 -7.48 8.22
C LEU A 205 26.65 -7.26 7.66
N HIS A 206 27.64 -7.03 8.54
CA HIS A 206 29.05 -6.95 8.13
C HIS A 206 29.56 -8.30 7.66
N ALA A 207 29.33 -9.37 8.41
CA ALA A 207 29.83 -10.71 8.10
C ALA A 207 29.29 -11.22 6.76
N THR A 208 28.02 -10.94 6.45
CA THR A 208 27.36 -11.37 5.21
C THR A 208 27.60 -10.43 4.04
N GLY A 209 28.04 -9.20 4.28
CA GLY A 209 28.17 -8.17 3.25
C GLY A 209 26.84 -7.49 2.87
N LEU A 210 25.71 -7.91 3.45
CA LEU A 210 24.38 -7.31 3.21
C LEU A 210 24.32 -5.82 3.57
N ARG A 211 25.20 -5.38 4.48
CA ARG A 211 25.35 -3.96 4.82
C ARG A 211 25.49 -3.07 3.58
N ASN A 212 26.25 -3.50 2.59
CA ASN A 212 26.50 -2.71 1.39
C ASN A 212 25.22 -2.42 0.59
N SER A 213 24.30 -3.37 0.53
CA SER A 213 22.98 -3.17 -0.11
C SER A 213 22.12 -2.18 0.66
N LEU A 214 22.16 -2.23 1.99
CA LEU A 214 21.37 -1.37 2.87
C LEU A 214 21.91 0.06 3.02
N THR A 215 23.06 0.39 2.43
CA THR A 215 23.60 1.77 2.37
C THR A 215 23.22 2.48 1.07
N LEU A 216 22.54 1.81 0.15
CA LEU A 216 22.07 2.44 -1.08
C LEU A 216 20.83 3.30 -0.78
N LEU A 217 20.83 4.53 -1.26
CA LEU A 217 19.72 5.47 -1.10
C LEU A 217 18.87 5.58 -2.36
N ASP A 218 19.51 5.72 -3.50
CA ASP A 218 18.90 5.87 -4.82
C ASP A 218 19.80 5.31 -5.93
N ASP A 219 19.23 5.13 -7.10
CA ASP A 219 19.97 4.77 -8.31
C ASP A 219 20.43 6.05 -9.01
N GLU A 220 21.66 6.47 -8.71
CA GLU A 220 22.28 7.67 -9.30
C GLU A 220 22.41 7.61 -10.84
N THR A 221 22.27 6.42 -11.41
CA THR A 221 22.32 6.21 -12.87
C THR A 221 20.97 6.40 -13.55
N TYR A 222 19.89 6.45 -12.77
CA TYR A 222 18.56 6.63 -13.30
C TYR A 222 18.34 8.03 -13.86
N VAL A 223 17.95 8.10 -15.13
CA VAL A 223 17.59 9.34 -15.80
C VAL A 223 16.08 9.33 -16.11
N PRO A 224 15.31 10.24 -15.51
CA PRO A 224 13.88 10.31 -15.77
C PRO A 224 13.58 10.55 -17.25
N ALA A 225 12.66 9.76 -17.81
CA ALA A 225 12.17 10.02 -19.16
C ALA A 225 11.32 11.31 -19.17
N THR A 226 11.46 12.10 -20.23
CA THR A 226 10.75 13.38 -20.40
C THR A 226 9.79 13.39 -21.58
N THR A 227 9.93 12.42 -22.48
CA THR A 227 9.13 12.33 -23.72
C THR A 227 8.13 11.20 -23.58
N LYS A 228 6.85 11.52 -23.64
CA LYS A 228 5.78 10.52 -23.64
C LYS A 228 5.80 9.72 -24.96
N PRO A 229 5.40 8.43 -24.92
CA PRO A 229 5.21 7.64 -26.13
C PRO A 229 4.27 8.35 -27.13
N SER A 230 4.56 8.24 -28.43
CA SER A 230 3.78 8.91 -29.49
C SER A 230 2.37 8.37 -29.66
N ASP A 231 2.16 7.15 -29.23
CA ASP A 231 0.94 6.36 -29.26
C ASP A 231 0.33 6.15 -27.86
N ASP A 232 0.56 7.12 -26.95
CA ASP A 232 -0.04 7.13 -25.63
C ASP A 232 -1.56 7.05 -25.72
N PRO A 233 -2.17 5.94 -25.28
CA PRO A 233 -3.61 5.74 -25.38
C PRO A 233 -4.41 6.66 -24.46
N TYR A 234 -3.77 7.23 -23.45
CA TYR A 234 -4.42 8.04 -22.41
C TYR A 234 -4.15 9.54 -22.54
N ALA A 235 -3.46 10.03 -23.53
CA ALA A 235 -3.18 11.45 -23.85
C ALA A 235 -3.07 12.45 -22.65
N SER A 236 -3.28 12.00 -21.42
CA SER A 236 -3.44 12.85 -20.23
C SER A 236 -3.01 12.19 -18.94
N GLY A 237 -2.22 12.87 -18.15
CA GLY A 237 -2.11 12.70 -16.71
C GLY A 237 -1.03 11.76 -16.20
N ALA A 238 -0.68 10.67 -16.87
CA ALA A 238 0.39 9.80 -16.39
C ALA A 238 1.76 10.53 -16.40
N GLU A 239 2.53 10.32 -15.33
CA GLU A 239 3.86 10.92 -15.16
C GLU A 239 4.94 9.84 -15.25
N PHE A 240 6.18 10.25 -15.49
CA PHE A 240 7.34 9.39 -15.30
C PHE A 240 7.85 9.50 -13.86
N PRO A 241 8.38 8.41 -13.28
CA PRO A 241 9.09 8.48 -12.00
C PRO A 241 10.23 9.50 -12.08
N LYS A 242 10.36 10.34 -11.07
CA LYS A 242 11.43 11.36 -11.01
C LYS A 242 12.73 10.80 -10.45
N THR A 243 12.62 9.79 -9.59
CA THR A 243 13.73 9.15 -8.89
C THR A 243 13.54 7.65 -8.91
N LYS A 244 14.58 6.90 -8.59
CA LYS A 244 14.54 5.45 -8.34
C LYS A 244 15.23 5.18 -7.00
N ASN A 245 14.45 5.35 -5.93
CA ASN A 245 14.94 5.17 -4.58
C ASN A 245 14.94 3.70 -4.17
N TYR A 246 15.95 3.31 -3.40
CA TYR A 246 15.99 2.05 -2.67
C TYR A 246 15.45 2.27 -1.27
N ARG A 247 14.52 1.43 -0.84
CA ARG A 247 13.92 1.48 0.50
C ARG A 247 13.77 0.08 1.03
N TYR A 248 13.90 -0.05 2.36
CA TYR A 248 13.93 -1.36 3.00
C TYR A 248 13.05 -1.38 4.25
N THR A 249 12.61 -2.57 4.62
CA THR A 249 12.07 -2.85 5.95
C THR A 249 12.94 -3.92 6.58
N ALA A 250 13.38 -3.69 7.81
CA ALA A 250 14.07 -4.69 8.62
C ALA A 250 13.13 -5.17 9.74
N LEU A 251 12.85 -6.46 9.75
CA LEU A 251 12.05 -7.16 10.76
C LEU A 251 13.04 -7.91 11.67
N LEU A 252 13.42 -7.33 12.82
CA LEU A 252 14.56 -7.81 13.59
C LEU A 252 14.15 -8.20 15.02
N GLU A 253 14.67 -9.31 15.51
CA GLU A 253 14.69 -9.57 16.95
C GLU A 253 15.70 -8.66 17.65
N THR A 254 15.32 -8.11 18.79
CA THR A 254 16.28 -7.41 19.65
C THR A 254 17.31 -8.39 20.20
N ASP A 255 18.51 -7.89 20.58
CA ASP A 255 19.54 -8.70 21.25
C ASP A 255 19.00 -9.44 22.47
N SER A 256 17.96 -8.86 23.14
CA SER A 256 17.27 -9.50 24.28
C SER A 256 16.46 -10.71 23.83
N VAL A 257 15.70 -10.61 22.74
CA VAL A 257 14.92 -11.73 22.17
C VAL A 257 15.85 -12.82 21.68
N LEU A 258 16.94 -12.44 20.98
CA LEU A 258 17.97 -13.38 20.55
C LEU A 258 18.58 -14.13 21.74
N ALA A 259 18.93 -13.43 22.81
CA ALA A 259 19.51 -14.03 24.03
C ALA A 259 18.57 -15.02 24.73
N LEU A 260 17.25 -14.75 24.75
CA LEU A 260 16.23 -15.67 25.26
C LEU A 260 16.20 -16.97 24.46
N ASN A 261 16.54 -16.92 23.17
CA ASN A 261 16.63 -18.08 22.27
C ASN A 261 18.04 -18.69 22.19
N GLY A 262 18.94 -18.28 23.08
CA GLY A 262 20.28 -18.84 23.21
C GLY A 262 21.32 -18.24 22.24
N ILE A 263 20.96 -17.18 21.52
CA ILE A 263 21.81 -16.49 20.55
C ILE A 263 22.39 -15.24 21.24
N ARG A 264 23.68 -15.27 21.59
CA ARG A 264 24.38 -14.19 22.29
C ARG A 264 25.59 -13.66 21.54
N THR A 265 26.03 -14.40 20.53
CA THR A 265 27.19 -14.09 19.71
C THR A 265 26.84 -14.36 18.24
N LEU A 266 27.64 -13.80 17.35
CA LEU A 266 27.51 -14.07 15.92
C LEU A 266 27.71 -15.56 15.60
N ASP A 267 28.58 -16.27 16.36
CA ASP A 267 28.75 -17.70 16.21
C ASP A 267 27.51 -18.50 16.62
N ASP A 268 26.83 -18.08 17.70
CA ASP A 268 25.55 -18.68 18.06
C ASP A 268 24.50 -18.46 16.96
N MET A 269 24.48 -17.27 16.32
CA MET A 269 23.59 -16.97 15.21
C MET A 269 23.91 -17.85 13.99
N ARG A 270 25.19 -18.07 13.68
CA ARG A 270 25.59 -19.02 12.61
C ARG A 270 25.09 -20.43 12.88
N GLU A 271 25.29 -20.93 14.10
CA GLU A 271 24.82 -22.27 14.49
C GLU A 271 23.28 -22.37 14.50
N TYR A 272 22.60 -21.28 14.86
CA TYR A 272 21.14 -21.23 14.79
C TYR A 272 20.67 -21.27 13.33
N ALA A 273 21.24 -20.47 12.46
CA ALA A 273 20.90 -20.39 11.03
C ALA A 273 21.08 -21.74 10.31
N LYS A 274 22.11 -22.52 10.65
CA LYS A 274 22.37 -23.86 10.07
C LYS A 274 21.22 -24.86 10.30
N ARG A 275 20.36 -24.62 11.27
CA ARG A 275 19.20 -25.51 11.54
C ARG A 275 18.13 -25.36 10.47
N PHE A 276 17.99 -24.15 9.90
CA PHE A 276 16.98 -23.83 8.90
C PHE A 276 17.52 -23.83 7.47
N TYR A 277 18.83 -23.64 7.31
CA TYR A 277 19.53 -23.64 6.02
C TYR A 277 20.73 -24.59 6.02
N PRO A 278 20.50 -25.92 6.19
CA PRO A 278 21.59 -26.89 6.39
C PRO A 278 22.47 -27.09 5.17
N ASP A 279 22.00 -26.83 3.98
CA ASP A 279 22.71 -26.88 2.70
C ASP A 279 23.75 -25.77 2.57
N GLY A 280 23.57 -24.62 3.19
CA GLY A 280 24.50 -23.49 3.22
C GLY A 280 25.54 -23.51 4.35
N LYS A 281 25.55 -24.53 5.20
CA LYS A 281 26.32 -24.56 6.45
C LYS A 281 27.83 -24.46 6.30
N ASP A 282 28.37 -24.90 5.17
CA ASP A 282 29.82 -24.96 4.88
C ASP A 282 30.27 -23.85 3.92
N LEU A 283 29.36 -22.97 3.51
CA LEU A 283 29.65 -21.82 2.65
C LEU A 283 30.18 -20.64 3.47
N PRO A 284 31.02 -19.77 2.88
CA PRO A 284 31.40 -18.51 3.51
C PRO A 284 30.19 -17.64 3.80
N ASP A 285 30.17 -16.84 4.88
CA ASP A 285 29.07 -15.99 5.26
C ASP A 285 28.66 -14.98 4.17
N THR A 286 29.59 -14.58 3.30
CA THR A 286 29.35 -13.67 2.16
C THR A 286 28.73 -14.34 0.94
N ASP A 287 28.63 -15.65 0.94
CA ASP A 287 27.94 -16.39 -0.11
C ASP A 287 26.43 -16.32 0.11
N GLU A 288 25.68 -15.93 -0.94
CA GLU A 288 24.21 -15.77 -0.86
C GLU A 288 23.49 -17.08 -0.49
N GLY A 289 24.09 -18.24 -0.77
CA GLY A 289 23.61 -19.55 -0.36
C GLY A 289 23.96 -19.93 1.09
N SER A 290 24.80 -19.17 1.78
CA SER A 290 25.23 -19.52 3.15
C SER A 290 24.08 -19.45 4.14
N SER A 291 24.16 -20.27 5.19
CA SER A 291 23.13 -20.33 6.25
C SER A 291 22.93 -18.96 6.90
N LEU A 292 24.01 -18.25 7.23
CA LEU A 292 23.95 -16.96 7.89
C LEU A 292 23.38 -15.88 6.95
N TYR A 293 23.86 -15.83 5.69
CA TYR A 293 23.35 -14.86 4.71
C TYR A 293 21.84 -15.02 4.53
N ARG A 294 21.36 -16.24 4.26
CA ARG A 294 19.93 -16.50 4.05
C ARG A 294 19.09 -16.17 5.30
N PHE A 295 19.60 -16.48 6.49
CA PHE A 295 18.94 -16.12 7.75
C PHE A 295 18.80 -14.60 7.88
N VAL A 296 19.87 -13.84 7.71
CA VAL A 296 19.84 -12.38 7.83
C VAL A 296 19.00 -11.75 6.71
N ALA A 297 19.18 -12.20 5.47
CA ALA A 297 18.43 -11.69 4.31
C ALA A 297 16.92 -11.96 4.42
N TYR A 298 16.52 -13.01 5.15
CA TYR A 298 15.10 -13.31 5.41
C TYR A 298 14.40 -12.25 6.26
N HIS A 299 15.13 -11.51 7.07
CA HIS A 299 14.61 -10.41 7.90
C HIS A 299 14.54 -9.07 7.17
N LEU A 300 14.98 -9.02 5.91
CA LEU A 300 15.09 -7.79 5.14
C LEU A 300 14.14 -7.80 3.94
N LEU A 301 13.29 -6.79 3.83
CA LEU A 301 12.40 -6.63 2.69
C LEU A 301 12.93 -5.50 1.80
N PRO A 302 12.92 -5.65 0.44
CA PRO A 302 13.33 -4.61 -0.50
C PRO A 302 12.25 -3.53 -0.71
N VAL A 303 11.42 -3.31 0.28
CA VAL A 303 10.31 -2.33 0.26
C VAL A 303 10.15 -1.73 1.64
N MET A 304 9.85 -0.43 1.70
CA MET A 304 9.58 0.26 2.97
C MET A 304 8.11 0.12 3.34
N LEU A 305 7.84 -0.51 4.46
CA LEU A 305 6.50 -0.76 5.00
C LEU A 305 6.44 -0.31 6.45
N ALA A 306 5.63 0.69 6.76
CA ALA A 306 5.28 0.98 8.14
C ALA A 306 4.47 -0.16 8.77
N SER A 307 4.35 -0.21 10.08
CA SER A 307 3.63 -1.28 10.79
C SER A 307 2.20 -1.47 10.30
N ASN A 308 1.49 -0.38 9.98
CA ASN A 308 0.14 -0.41 9.42
C ASN A 308 0.08 -0.63 7.89
N GLN A 309 1.23 -0.77 7.22
CA GLN A 309 1.35 -1.00 5.77
C GLN A 309 1.84 -2.40 5.42
N ILE A 310 2.31 -3.17 6.41
CA ILE A 310 2.79 -4.56 6.20
C ILE A 310 1.66 -5.42 5.67
N VAL A 311 0.45 -5.24 6.18
CA VAL A 311 -0.76 -5.77 5.56
C VAL A 311 -1.53 -4.61 4.97
N ASN A 312 -1.77 -4.65 3.66
CA ASN A 312 -2.55 -3.62 3.01
C ASN A 312 -4.02 -3.70 3.44
N THR A 313 -4.41 -2.76 4.29
CA THR A 313 -5.78 -2.65 4.79
C THR A 313 -6.63 -1.68 3.98
N ARG A 314 -6.09 -1.14 2.87
CA ARG A 314 -6.73 -0.10 2.05
C ARG A 314 -8.13 -0.48 1.58
N ASP A 315 -8.32 -1.68 1.11
CA ASP A 315 -9.62 -2.20 0.67
C ASP A 315 -10.68 -2.17 1.76
N TYR A 316 -10.24 -2.06 3.00
CA TYR A 316 -11.09 -2.16 4.15
C TYR A 316 -11.48 -0.80 4.74
N VAL A 317 -10.56 0.17 4.75
CA VAL A 317 -10.77 1.48 5.37
C VAL A 317 -11.71 2.35 4.54
N VAL A 318 -11.59 2.33 3.22
CA VAL A 318 -12.39 3.19 2.32
C VAL A 318 -13.86 2.77 2.28
N THR A 319 -14.16 1.52 2.57
CA THR A 319 -15.51 0.97 2.46
C THR A 319 -16.35 1.13 3.73
N HIS A 320 -15.76 1.55 4.85
CA HIS A 320 -16.41 1.54 6.17
C HIS A 320 -16.90 2.88 6.69
N THR A 321 -16.61 3.99 6.01
CA THR A 321 -16.98 5.34 6.47
C THR A 321 -18.49 5.58 6.63
N TRP A 322 -19.34 4.65 6.20
CA TRP A 322 -20.80 4.77 6.27
C TRP A 322 -21.50 3.53 6.89
N MET A 323 -20.78 2.49 7.27
CA MET A 323 -21.36 1.38 8.03
C MET A 323 -21.21 1.63 9.52
N ASP A 324 -22.32 1.50 10.22
CA ASP A 324 -22.37 1.55 11.66
C ASP A 324 -21.52 0.41 12.24
N ALA A 325 -20.55 0.75 13.09
CA ALA A 325 -19.70 -0.22 13.77
C ALA A 325 -20.52 -1.23 14.58
N ASP A 326 -21.68 -0.84 15.10
CA ASP A 326 -22.57 -1.71 15.85
C ASP A 326 -23.25 -2.72 14.93
N TRP A 327 -23.62 -2.34 13.73
CA TRP A 327 -24.19 -3.26 12.73
C TRP A 327 -23.17 -4.34 12.34
N LEU A 328 -21.92 -3.96 12.14
CA LEU A 328 -20.84 -4.88 11.85
C LEU A 328 -20.64 -5.86 12.99
N ARG A 329 -20.63 -5.40 14.25
CA ARG A 329 -20.51 -6.25 15.44
C ARG A 329 -21.65 -7.27 15.56
N GLU A 330 -22.88 -6.84 15.28
CA GLU A 330 -24.06 -7.70 15.43
C GLU A 330 -24.16 -8.77 14.34
N ASN A 331 -23.70 -8.47 13.13
CA ASN A 331 -23.87 -9.36 11.98
C ASN A 331 -22.66 -10.24 11.68
N TYR A 332 -21.50 -9.97 12.30
CA TYR A 332 -20.24 -10.67 12.02
C TYR A 332 -19.55 -11.24 13.26
N ARG A 333 -20.31 -11.65 14.25
CA ARG A 333 -19.79 -12.21 15.50
C ARG A 333 -18.92 -13.46 15.33
N ASP A 334 -19.10 -14.21 14.26
CA ASP A 334 -18.43 -15.51 14.01
C ASP A 334 -17.38 -15.45 12.90
N GLY A 335 -17.20 -14.31 12.24
CA GLY A 335 -16.30 -14.16 11.10
C GLY A 335 -15.00 -13.49 11.48
N SER A 336 -13.93 -14.26 11.69
CA SER A 336 -12.58 -13.70 11.69
C SER A 336 -12.24 -13.26 10.29
N PHE A 337 -12.03 -11.96 10.08
CA PHE A 337 -11.47 -11.44 8.85
C PHE A 337 -9.97 -11.66 8.86
N TRP A 338 -9.49 -12.47 7.95
CA TRP A 338 -8.08 -12.69 7.75
C TRP A 338 -7.67 -11.93 6.51
N LEU A 339 -6.80 -10.94 6.65
CA LEU A 339 -6.01 -10.48 5.53
C LEU A 339 -4.73 -11.29 5.55
N GLU A 340 -4.51 -12.03 4.52
CA GLU A 340 -3.29 -12.79 4.33
C GLU A 340 -2.52 -12.17 3.18
N GLN A 341 -1.29 -11.81 3.44
CA GLN A 341 -0.38 -11.29 2.44
C GLN A 341 0.95 -12.03 2.50
N TYR A 342 1.64 -11.96 1.39
CA TYR A 342 2.91 -12.60 1.19
C TYR A 342 3.96 -11.53 0.93
N LEU A 343 5.05 -11.54 1.69
CA LEU A 343 6.17 -10.63 1.53
C LEU A 343 7.38 -11.40 1.01
N VAL A 344 8.04 -10.83 0.01
CA VAL A 344 9.24 -11.43 -0.58
C VAL A 344 10.47 -10.76 0.02
N PRO A 345 11.23 -11.46 0.89
CA PRO A 345 12.45 -10.91 1.49
C PRO A 345 13.63 -10.89 0.50
N LEU A 346 14.77 -10.35 0.95
CA LEU A 346 16.01 -10.41 0.18
C LEU A 346 16.59 -11.84 0.07
N ALA A 347 16.22 -12.74 0.96
CA ALA A 347 16.57 -14.15 0.84
C ALA A 347 15.81 -14.76 -0.34
N GLU A 348 16.53 -15.12 -1.39
CA GLU A 348 15.93 -15.77 -2.55
C GLU A 348 15.22 -17.07 -2.18
N GLN A 349 14.16 -17.41 -2.91
CA GLN A 349 13.36 -18.62 -2.71
C GLN A 349 12.74 -18.75 -1.30
N SER A 350 12.48 -17.62 -0.63
CA SER A 350 11.80 -17.61 0.65
C SER A 350 10.65 -16.59 0.65
N ILE A 351 9.68 -16.82 1.52
CA ILE A 351 8.48 -15.99 1.62
C ILE A 351 8.11 -15.81 3.09
N ILE A 352 7.64 -14.63 3.43
CA ILE A 352 7.06 -14.34 4.74
C ILE A 352 5.55 -14.26 4.56
N THR A 353 4.82 -15.04 5.31
CA THR A 353 3.35 -14.96 5.34
C THR A 353 2.93 -14.04 6.47
N VAL A 354 2.07 -13.07 6.17
CA VAL A 354 1.59 -12.09 7.11
C VAL A 354 0.07 -12.18 7.20
N GLN A 355 -0.43 -12.19 8.41
CA GLN A 355 -1.86 -12.19 8.67
C GLN A 355 -2.24 -11.01 9.54
N ALA A 356 -3.29 -10.30 9.17
CA ALA A 356 -3.92 -9.32 10.04
C ALA A 356 -5.32 -9.81 10.41
N PHE A 357 -5.59 -9.80 11.69
CA PHE A 357 -6.91 -10.11 12.22
C PHE A 357 -7.69 -8.81 12.37
N LYS A 358 -8.86 -8.73 11.79
CA LYS A 358 -9.69 -7.53 11.85
C LYS A 358 -10.89 -7.64 12.79
N TRP A 359 -11.18 -8.82 13.33
CA TRP A 359 -12.24 -9.02 14.32
C TRP A 359 -11.80 -9.99 15.38
N GLY A 360 -12.12 -9.67 16.62
CA GLY A 360 -11.97 -10.57 17.74
C GLY A 360 -13.32 -10.81 18.39
N ASP A 361 -13.60 -12.05 18.77
CA ASP A 361 -14.56 -12.35 19.81
C ASP A 361 -13.94 -12.00 21.17
N GLN A 362 -14.77 -11.72 22.17
CA GLN A 362 -14.34 -11.30 23.53
C GLN A 362 -13.53 -12.36 24.30
N ASP A 363 -13.23 -13.50 23.70
CA ASP A 363 -12.32 -14.47 24.26
C ASP A 363 -10.86 -14.04 24.07
N ALA A 364 -10.10 -14.10 25.15
CA ALA A 364 -8.77 -13.53 25.36
C ALA A 364 -7.65 -14.00 24.39
N GLN A 365 -7.98 -14.70 23.33
CA GLN A 365 -7.04 -15.25 22.35
C GLN A 365 -7.22 -14.67 20.92
N LYS A 366 -8.16 -13.74 20.72
CA LYS A 366 -8.38 -13.13 19.41
C LYS A 366 -8.08 -11.64 19.46
N PRO A 367 -7.47 -11.08 18.42
CA PRO A 367 -7.21 -9.64 18.38
C PRO A 367 -8.52 -8.87 18.47
N VAL A 368 -8.57 -7.97 19.43
CA VAL A 368 -9.75 -7.16 19.73
C VAL A 368 -9.69 -5.88 18.90
N PHE A 369 -10.82 -5.48 18.33
CA PHE A 369 -10.99 -4.13 17.83
C PHE A 369 -10.80 -3.15 18.98
N ASN A 370 -9.88 -2.22 18.82
CA ASN A 370 -9.65 -1.18 19.78
C ASN A 370 -10.62 -0.03 19.46
N ASP A 371 -11.71 0.05 20.23
CA ASP A 371 -12.74 1.07 20.08
C ASP A 371 -12.20 2.49 20.25
N GLU A 372 -11.19 2.67 21.12
CA GLU A 372 -10.60 3.99 21.37
C GLU A 372 -9.73 4.48 20.21
N ARG A 373 -9.19 3.55 19.42
CA ARG A 373 -8.31 3.86 18.28
C ARG A 373 -9.01 3.70 16.93
N ASN A 374 -10.21 3.17 16.91
CA ASN A 374 -10.95 2.80 15.70
C ASN A 374 -10.11 2.00 14.69
N CYS A 375 -9.23 1.13 15.19
CA CYS A 375 -8.31 0.33 14.38
C CYS A 375 -8.14 -1.09 14.96
N TYR A 376 -7.56 -1.96 14.14
CA TYR A 376 -7.26 -3.35 14.49
C TYR A 376 -5.76 -3.51 14.69
N ASP A 377 -5.37 -4.26 15.70
CA ASP A 377 -3.99 -4.65 15.91
C ASP A 377 -3.63 -5.71 14.85
N ALA A 378 -2.69 -5.38 13.98
CA ALA A 378 -2.13 -6.34 13.04
C ALA A 378 -1.23 -7.32 13.79
N GLN A 379 -1.41 -8.61 13.54
CA GLN A 379 -0.52 -9.65 14.02
C GLN A 379 0.24 -10.26 12.84
N TYR A 380 1.52 -10.40 12.99
CA TYR A 380 2.41 -10.91 11.96
C TYR A 380 2.90 -12.29 12.37
N THR A 381 2.68 -13.27 11.56
CA THR A 381 3.08 -14.62 11.89
C THR A 381 3.77 -15.27 10.71
N ASN A 382 4.86 -15.96 10.99
CA ASN A 382 5.27 -17.08 10.18
C ASN A 382 4.43 -18.28 10.61
N MET A 383 3.17 -18.18 10.34
CA MET A 383 2.09 -19.11 10.43
C MET A 383 2.22 -20.24 11.46
N ALA A 384 1.56 -20.04 12.55
CA ALA A 384 1.18 -21.16 13.37
C ALA A 384 -0.22 -21.63 13.01
N GLU A 385 -0.41 -22.90 12.80
CA GLU A 385 -1.72 -23.53 12.93
C GLU A 385 -2.24 -23.37 14.36
N GLU A 386 -1.35 -23.06 15.31
CA GLU A 386 -1.61 -22.82 16.72
C GLU A 386 -1.07 -21.45 17.10
N LEU A 387 -1.88 -20.65 17.77
CA LEU A 387 -1.59 -19.26 18.17
C LEU A 387 -0.34 -19.11 19.08
N ASP A 388 0.18 -20.21 19.60
CA ASP A 388 1.32 -20.21 20.52
C ASP A 388 2.68 -19.85 19.87
N ASP A 389 2.76 -19.91 18.51
CA ASP A 389 3.98 -19.59 17.74
C ASP A 389 3.90 -18.27 16.97
N VAL A 390 2.99 -17.39 17.33
CA VAL A 390 2.78 -16.11 16.63
C VAL A 390 3.91 -15.14 16.96
N VAL A 391 4.61 -14.67 15.93
CA VAL A 391 5.57 -13.57 16.03
C VAL A 391 4.86 -12.28 15.66
N THR A 392 4.87 -11.31 16.58
CA THR A 392 4.24 -10.00 16.37
C THR A 392 5.30 -8.90 16.37
N LEU A 393 4.92 -7.69 15.95
CA LEU A 393 5.76 -6.53 16.15
C LEU A 393 5.78 -6.11 17.61
N ASP A 394 6.97 -5.82 18.13
CA ASP A 394 7.12 -5.03 19.36
C ASP A 394 6.90 -3.56 19.01
N MET A 395 5.70 -3.05 19.24
CA MET A 395 5.33 -1.68 18.87
C MET A 395 6.13 -0.62 19.62
N ALA A 396 6.75 -0.93 20.76
CA ALA A 396 7.62 0.01 21.47
C ALA A 396 8.94 0.28 20.71
N HIS A 397 9.40 -0.69 19.91
CA HIS A 397 10.62 -0.61 19.11
C HIS A 397 10.33 -0.82 17.63
N SER A 398 9.16 -0.41 17.16
CA SER A 398 8.76 -0.48 15.76
C SER A 398 8.58 0.90 15.16
N ASN A 399 8.50 0.97 13.83
CA ASN A 399 8.49 2.22 13.08
C ASN A 399 9.71 3.11 13.37
N LEU A 400 10.88 2.48 13.59
CA LEU A 400 12.13 3.21 13.75
C LEU A 400 12.57 3.70 12.38
N ASP A 401 12.36 4.99 12.14
CA ASP A 401 12.55 5.64 10.85
C ASP A 401 14.04 5.80 10.53
N CYS A 402 14.44 5.46 9.31
CA CYS A 402 15.77 5.65 8.75
C CYS A 402 15.67 6.37 7.40
N GLN A 403 16.78 6.91 6.91
CA GLN A 403 16.76 7.65 5.65
C GLN A 403 16.30 6.80 4.46
N ASN A 404 16.66 5.52 4.42
CA ASN A 404 16.31 4.60 3.35
C ASN A 404 15.49 3.38 3.82
N GLY A 405 14.81 3.46 4.97
CA GLY A 405 14.01 2.33 5.44
C GLY A 405 13.39 2.51 6.80
N VAL A 406 12.83 1.44 7.31
CA VAL A 406 12.19 1.37 8.61
C VAL A 406 12.54 0.06 9.31
N ILE A 407 12.73 0.09 10.63
CA ILE A 407 12.96 -1.10 11.44
C ILE A 407 11.75 -1.39 12.30
N HIS A 408 11.42 -2.66 12.40
CA HIS A 408 10.43 -3.17 13.33
C HIS A 408 11.06 -4.28 14.19
N ALA A 409 11.02 -4.10 15.49
CA ALA A 409 11.39 -5.16 16.41
C ALA A 409 10.32 -6.25 16.47
N LEU A 410 10.76 -7.48 16.64
CA LEU A 410 9.91 -8.67 16.73
C LEU A 410 9.85 -9.20 18.16
N THR A 411 8.68 -9.72 18.54
CA THR A 411 8.47 -10.32 19.86
C THR A 411 8.99 -11.76 20.00
N GLY A 412 9.34 -12.39 18.87
CA GLY A 412 9.84 -13.77 18.80
C GLY A 412 10.69 -13.99 17.57
N MET A 413 11.19 -15.23 17.40
CA MET A 413 12.09 -15.58 16.30
C MET A 413 11.35 -15.70 14.97
N LEU A 414 11.72 -14.88 14.01
CA LEU A 414 11.29 -14.99 12.62
C LEU A 414 12.19 -16.02 11.91
N VAL A 415 11.68 -17.20 11.68
CA VAL A 415 12.45 -18.26 11.03
C VAL A 415 11.75 -18.73 9.76
N TYR A 416 12.57 -19.04 8.75
CA TYR A 416 12.11 -19.73 7.56
C TYR A 416 12.09 -21.24 7.81
N ASP A 417 10.90 -21.79 7.90
CA ASP A 417 10.66 -23.23 7.96
C ASP A 417 9.84 -23.62 6.72
N GLU A 418 10.52 -24.12 5.71
CA GLU A 418 9.92 -24.45 4.43
C GLU A 418 8.77 -25.46 4.55
N ASP A 419 8.96 -26.48 5.41
CA ASP A 419 7.94 -27.50 5.63
C ASP A 419 6.68 -26.92 6.30
N LYS A 420 6.87 -26.02 7.27
CA LYS A 420 5.79 -25.34 7.97
C LYS A 420 5.06 -24.38 7.03
N ILE A 421 5.77 -23.47 6.38
CA ILE A 421 5.24 -22.51 5.41
C ILE A 421 4.56 -23.25 4.26
N GLY A 422 5.21 -24.27 3.72
CA GLY A 422 4.65 -25.07 2.63
C GLY A 422 3.35 -25.79 3.01
N ARG A 423 3.25 -26.35 4.23
CA ARG A 423 1.99 -26.98 4.69
C ARG A 423 0.83 -26.00 4.76
N ILE A 424 1.12 -24.79 5.19
CA ILE A 424 0.13 -23.74 5.38
C ILE A 424 -0.31 -23.16 4.04
N MET A 425 0.63 -22.84 3.17
CA MET A 425 0.34 -22.30 1.84
C MET A 425 -0.31 -23.35 0.94
N ARG A 426 0.08 -24.64 1.03
CA ARG A 426 -0.52 -25.74 0.25
C ARG A 426 -1.96 -26.05 0.61
N GLY A 427 -2.42 -25.71 1.81
CA GLY A 427 -3.81 -25.88 2.23
C GLY A 427 -4.74 -24.76 1.78
N LYS A 428 -4.20 -23.68 1.21
CA LYS A 428 -4.93 -22.46 0.91
C LYS A 428 -4.63 -21.95 -0.50
N ARG A 429 -5.56 -21.17 -1.05
CA ARG A 429 -5.31 -20.40 -2.26
C ARG A 429 -4.29 -19.29 -1.97
N ILE A 430 -3.19 -19.29 -2.69
CA ILE A 430 -2.19 -18.23 -2.66
C ILE A 430 -2.58 -17.21 -3.73
N ARG A 431 -2.83 -15.96 -3.35
CA ARG A 431 -3.07 -14.86 -4.29
C ARG A 431 -2.00 -13.79 -4.07
N MET A 432 -1.36 -13.38 -5.14
CA MET A 432 -0.31 -12.38 -5.13
C MET A 432 -0.60 -11.31 -6.18
N ASP A 433 -0.58 -10.05 -5.75
CA ASP A 433 -0.64 -8.91 -6.63
C ASP A 433 0.62 -8.83 -7.49
N PHE A 434 0.51 -8.43 -8.76
CA PHE A 434 1.68 -8.28 -9.60
C PHE A 434 2.62 -7.16 -9.12
N THR A 435 2.11 -6.17 -8.42
CA THR A 435 2.93 -5.08 -7.86
C THR A 435 3.83 -5.50 -6.70
N ILE A 436 3.55 -6.64 -6.04
CA ILE A 436 4.44 -7.19 -5.00
C ILE A 436 5.80 -7.61 -5.57
N PHE A 437 5.83 -7.98 -6.85
CA PHE A 437 7.06 -8.40 -7.55
C PHE A 437 7.87 -7.21 -8.08
N THR A 438 7.35 -5.99 -7.92
CA THR A 438 7.96 -4.73 -8.37
C THR A 438 8.08 -3.73 -7.22
N PRO A 439 8.88 -4.03 -6.18
CA PRO A 439 8.99 -3.17 -5.00
C PRO A 439 9.45 -1.74 -5.33
N GLU A 440 10.13 -1.55 -6.46
CA GLU A 440 10.54 -0.22 -6.96
C GLU A 440 9.35 0.71 -7.16
N LEU A 441 8.20 0.20 -7.59
CA LEU A 441 7.00 1.03 -7.77
C LEU A 441 6.50 1.56 -6.43
N ARG A 442 6.49 0.73 -5.42
CA ARG A 442 6.02 1.08 -4.08
C ARG A 442 6.99 2.01 -3.36
N ASN A 443 8.30 1.76 -3.49
CA ASN A 443 9.35 2.58 -2.90
C ASN A 443 9.38 4.03 -3.44
N ASN A 444 8.80 4.25 -4.62
CA ASN A 444 8.79 5.53 -5.31
C ASN A 444 7.39 6.14 -5.46
N ASP A 445 6.42 5.69 -4.67
CA ASP A 445 5.03 6.17 -4.64
C ASP A 445 4.29 6.09 -5.99
N ILE A 446 4.70 5.16 -6.85
CA ILE A 446 4.17 5.06 -8.23
C ILE A 446 2.75 4.49 -8.24
N ILE A 447 2.39 3.68 -7.25
CA ILE A 447 1.07 3.04 -7.14
C ILE A 447 0.20 3.64 -6.03
N SER A 448 0.41 4.90 -5.66
CA SER A 448 -0.22 5.47 -4.46
C SER A 448 -1.38 6.43 -4.71
N LYS A 449 -1.38 7.22 -5.79
CA LYS A 449 -2.37 8.30 -5.98
C LYS A 449 -2.73 8.61 -7.43
N LYS A 450 -1.90 8.24 -8.40
CA LYS A 450 -2.09 8.53 -9.83
C LYS A 450 -1.39 7.50 -10.70
N ASP A 451 -1.70 7.56 -11.98
CA ASP A 451 -1.09 6.69 -12.98
C ASP A 451 0.35 7.14 -13.30
N TYR A 452 1.23 6.16 -13.48
CA TYR A 452 2.59 6.38 -13.88
C TYR A 452 2.98 5.51 -15.08
N TYR A 453 3.83 6.06 -15.96
CA TYR A 453 4.59 5.23 -16.89
C TYR A 453 5.67 4.48 -16.12
N VAL A 454 5.85 3.21 -16.45
CA VAL A 454 6.97 2.40 -15.96
C VAL A 454 8.04 2.33 -17.04
N PRO A 455 9.21 2.98 -16.86
CA PRO A 455 10.28 2.90 -17.85
C PRO A 455 10.88 1.50 -17.94
N GLN A 456 11.36 1.10 -19.13
CA GLN A 456 12.09 -0.15 -19.29
C GLN A 456 13.30 -0.19 -18.33
N GLY A 457 13.48 -1.33 -17.65
CA GLY A 457 14.57 -1.52 -16.69
C GLY A 457 14.37 -0.79 -15.35
N TYR A 458 13.23 -0.12 -15.14
CA TYR A 458 12.92 0.50 -13.86
C TYR A 458 12.71 -0.54 -12.76
N CYS A 459 11.96 -1.60 -13.06
CA CYS A 459 11.76 -2.74 -12.15
C CYS A 459 12.73 -3.86 -12.48
N LYS A 460 13.41 -4.40 -11.46
CA LYS A 460 14.42 -5.46 -11.62
C LYS A 460 13.84 -6.77 -12.16
N LYS A 461 12.61 -7.11 -11.74
CA LYS A 461 11.97 -8.39 -12.05
C LYS A 461 10.90 -8.30 -13.15
N PHE A 462 10.74 -7.15 -13.79
CA PHE A 462 9.78 -6.95 -14.86
C PHE A 462 10.50 -6.52 -16.13
N HIS A 463 10.46 -7.36 -17.16
CA HIS A 463 11.17 -7.19 -18.41
C HIS A 463 10.18 -7.01 -19.57
N PHE A 464 10.42 -6.04 -20.42
CA PHE A 464 9.63 -5.77 -21.62
C PHE A 464 10.46 -5.00 -22.64
N GLU A 465 10.01 -4.99 -23.91
CA GLU A 465 10.69 -4.29 -24.99
C GLU A 465 10.51 -2.76 -24.87
N GLU A 466 11.51 -2.00 -25.36
CA GLU A 466 11.51 -0.53 -25.35
C GLU A 466 10.30 0.06 -26.12
N SER A 467 9.81 -0.68 -27.12
CA SER A 467 8.62 -0.29 -27.91
C SER A 467 7.30 -0.39 -27.14
N SER A 468 7.30 -1.02 -25.98
CA SER A 468 6.10 -1.22 -25.17
C SER A 468 5.83 0.00 -24.29
N THR A 469 4.56 0.32 -24.10
CA THR A 469 4.12 1.34 -23.12
C THR A 469 3.54 0.65 -21.92
N VAL A 470 4.17 0.82 -20.76
CA VAL A 470 3.75 0.19 -19.51
C VAL A 470 3.29 1.25 -18.53
N PHE A 471 2.16 0.96 -17.87
CA PHE A 471 1.60 1.79 -16.82
C PHE A 471 1.48 1.01 -15.51
N ALA A 472 1.78 1.66 -14.42
CA ALA A 472 1.26 1.33 -13.11
C ALA A 472 0.02 2.19 -12.87
N LYS A 473 -1.12 1.54 -12.66
CA LYS A 473 -2.42 2.18 -12.56
C LYS A 473 -2.89 2.18 -11.12
N TYR A 474 -3.42 3.32 -10.69
CA TYR A 474 -4.05 3.48 -9.39
C TYR A 474 -5.55 3.76 -9.56
N ILE A 475 -6.39 2.98 -8.89
CA ILE A 475 -7.84 3.05 -9.09
C ILE A 475 -8.56 3.79 -7.96
N GLY A 476 -7.89 4.02 -6.83
CA GLY A 476 -8.46 4.80 -5.73
C GLY A 476 -9.72 4.18 -5.14
N SER A 477 -10.87 4.72 -5.50
CA SER A 477 -12.17 4.33 -4.94
C SER A 477 -12.80 3.06 -5.52
N ASN A 478 -12.20 2.44 -6.55
CA ASN A 478 -12.70 1.23 -7.20
C ASN A 478 -11.98 -0.06 -6.77
N MET A 479 -11.48 -0.09 -5.55
CA MET A 479 -10.70 -1.20 -5.02
C MET A 479 -11.43 -2.54 -4.98
N HIS A 480 -12.77 -2.55 -5.04
CA HIS A 480 -13.54 -3.78 -5.10
C HIS A 480 -13.41 -4.52 -6.43
N SER A 481 -12.97 -3.86 -7.48
CA SER A 481 -12.78 -4.45 -8.81
C SER A 481 -11.33 -4.83 -9.10
N PHE A 482 -10.38 -4.41 -8.24
CA PHE A 482 -8.97 -4.65 -8.42
C PHE A 482 -8.34 -5.07 -7.10
N PHE A 483 -7.54 -6.12 -7.16
CA PHE A 483 -6.88 -6.61 -5.97
C PHE A 483 -5.89 -5.56 -5.43
N LEU A 484 -6.05 -5.16 -4.18
CA LEU A 484 -5.28 -4.10 -3.51
C LEU A 484 -5.40 -2.70 -4.13
N GLY A 485 -6.29 -2.50 -5.14
CA GLY A 485 -6.61 -1.18 -5.69
C GLY A 485 -5.64 -0.64 -6.74
N ASP A 486 -4.79 -1.48 -7.28
CA ASP A 486 -3.84 -1.14 -8.35
C ASP A 486 -3.68 -2.27 -9.36
N TYR A 487 -3.00 -2.03 -10.47
CA TYR A 487 -2.63 -3.04 -11.45
C TYR A 487 -1.56 -2.55 -12.42
N LEU A 488 -0.92 -3.48 -13.11
CA LEU A 488 -0.02 -3.20 -14.22
C LEU A 488 -0.75 -3.33 -15.56
N GLU A 489 -0.44 -2.45 -16.49
CA GLU A 489 -1.01 -2.46 -17.84
C GLU A 489 0.10 -2.28 -18.87
N ILE A 490 0.15 -3.16 -19.85
CA ILE A 490 1.13 -3.07 -20.95
C ILE A 490 0.42 -2.97 -22.28
N TRP A 491 0.85 -2.02 -23.12
CA TRP A 491 0.26 -1.70 -24.41
C TRP A 491 1.18 -2.02 -25.56
N GLY A 492 0.57 -2.31 -26.70
CA GLY A 492 1.26 -2.53 -27.97
C GLY A 492 1.34 -3.99 -28.37
N MET A 493 2.23 -4.28 -29.29
CA MET A 493 2.65 -5.64 -29.61
C MET A 493 3.93 -5.90 -28.82
N PHE A 494 3.85 -6.68 -27.77
CA PHE A 494 4.94 -6.86 -26.82
C PHE A 494 5.23 -8.34 -26.55
N ASP A 495 6.43 -8.58 -26.09
CA ASP A 495 6.90 -9.78 -25.42
C ASP A 495 7.49 -9.34 -24.08
N ALA A 496 6.85 -9.75 -23.01
CA ALA A 496 7.21 -9.29 -21.66
C ALA A 496 7.16 -10.43 -20.65
N SER A 497 7.95 -10.31 -19.59
CA SER A 497 7.94 -11.28 -18.49
C SER A 497 8.12 -10.61 -17.14
N ILE A 498 7.56 -11.24 -16.11
CA ILE A 498 7.73 -10.87 -14.71
C ILE A 498 8.04 -12.12 -13.89
N THR A 499 9.04 -12.00 -13.01
CA THR A 499 9.32 -13.10 -12.06
C THR A 499 8.29 -13.07 -10.94
N VAL A 500 7.57 -14.17 -10.76
CA VAL A 500 6.52 -14.35 -9.75
C VAL A 500 6.92 -15.40 -8.70
N GLY A 501 6.27 -15.39 -7.56
CA GLY A 501 6.56 -16.28 -6.44
C GLY A 501 7.52 -15.66 -5.42
N PRO A 502 8.18 -16.47 -4.55
CA PRO A 502 8.24 -17.93 -4.63
C PRO A 502 6.94 -18.64 -4.25
N VAL A 503 6.76 -19.83 -4.81
CA VAL A 503 5.63 -20.71 -4.56
C VAL A 503 6.14 -22.02 -3.95
N PRO A 504 5.51 -22.55 -2.88
CA PRO A 504 5.95 -23.81 -2.26
C PRO A 504 5.86 -25.01 -3.20
N ALA A 505 6.65 -26.05 -2.91
CA ALA A 505 6.51 -27.34 -3.55
C ALA A 505 5.07 -27.85 -3.51
N GLY A 506 4.56 -28.32 -4.60
CA GLY A 506 3.17 -28.80 -4.72
C GLY A 506 2.66 -28.79 -6.15
N SER A 507 1.40 -29.21 -6.32
CA SER A 507 0.66 -29.11 -7.56
C SER A 507 -0.41 -28.02 -7.43
N TYR A 508 -0.46 -27.11 -8.40
CA TYR A 508 -1.34 -25.94 -8.34
C TYR A 508 -2.07 -25.72 -9.66
N GLU A 509 -3.35 -25.43 -9.58
CA GLU A 509 -4.04 -24.76 -10.67
C GLU A 509 -3.69 -23.28 -10.63
N VAL A 510 -2.99 -22.80 -11.64
CA VAL A 510 -2.57 -21.42 -11.76
C VAL A 510 -3.62 -20.61 -12.50
N ARG A 511 -3.95 -19.43 -11.97
CA ARG A 511 -4.97 -18.53 -12.50
C ARG A 511 -4.47 -17.10 -12.52
N ILE A 512 -4.98 -16.28 -13.45
CA ILE A 512 -4.84 -14.82 -13.40
C ILE A 512 -6.21 -14.17 -13.29
N GLY A 513 -6.27 -13.08 -12.51
CA GLY A 513 -7.40 -12.16 -12.48
C GLY A 513 -7.19 -11.02 -13.47
N TYR A 514 -8.25 -10.66 -14.19
CA TYR A 514 -8.20 -9.54 -15.11
C TYR A 514 -9.58 -8.93 -15.32
N ARG A 515 -9.59 -7.63 -15.66
CA ARG A 515 -10.80 -6.92 -16.06
C ARG A 515 -10.90 -6.84 -17.58
N VAL A 516 -12.07 -7.20 -18.09
CA VAL A 516 -12.39 -7.14 -19.52
C VAL A 516 -12.61 -5.69 -19.97
N ASP A 517 -12.09 -5.32 -21.12
CA ASP A 517 -12.45 -4.11 -21.84
C ASP A 517 -12.44 -4.35 -23.35
N ALA A 518 -13.62 -4.31 -23.96
CA ALA A 518 -13.77 -4.56 -25.40
C ALA A 518 -13.09 -3.50 -26.29
N ALA A 519 -12.85 -2.31 -25.78
CA ALA A 519 -12.30 -1.19 -26.54
C ALA A 519 -10.76 -1.18 -26.56
N THR A 520 -10.14 -1.61 -25.45
CA THR A 520 -8.71 -1.39 -25.25
C THR A 520 -7.89 -2.66 -25.11
N ARG A 521 -8.47 -3.77 -24.63
CA ARG A 521 -7.76 -5.05 -24.45
C ARG A 521 -7.39 -5.70 -25.78
N GLY A 522 -6.41 -6.59 -25.74
CA GLY A 522 -5.96 -7.39 -26.87
C GLY A 522 -6.13 -8.89 -26.70
N ILE A 523 -5.40 -9.65 -27.49
CA ILE A 523 -5.27 -11.11 -27.34
C ILE A 523 -3.86 -11.41 -26.88
N THR A 524 -3.73 -12.09 -25.75
CA THR A 524 -2.45 -12.36 -25.11
C THR A 524 -2.24 -13.86 -24.93
N GLN A 525 -1.07 -14.37 -25.29
CA GLN A 525 -0.60 -15.71 -24.96
C GLN A 525 0.26 -15.64 -23.69
N PHE A 526 -0.09 -16.45 -22.70
CA PHE A 526 0.66 -16.57 -21.45
C PHE A 526 1.52 -17.83 -21.47
N TYR A 527 2.65 -17.74 -20.76
CA TYR A 527 3.59 -18.82 -20.51
C TYR A 527 4.02 -18.79 -19.05
N LEU A 528 4.26 -19.94 -18.47
CA LEU A 528 4.85 -20.09 -17.14
C LEU A 528 6.04 -21.05 -17.27
N ASP A 529 7.25 -20.57 -16.92
CA ASP A 529 8.53 -21.30 -17.11
C ASP A 529 8.68 -21.82 -18.56
N ASP A 530 8.43 -20.94 -19.55
CA ASP A 530 8.41 -21.25 -20.99
C ASP A 530 7.30 -22.23 -21.47
N GLU A 531 6.52 -22.79 -20.57
CA GLU A 531 5.40 -23.66 -20.91
C GLU A 531 4.17 -22.83 -21.30
N PRO A 532 3.56 -23.05 -22.47
CA PRO A 532 2.39 -22.27 -22.89
C PRO A 532 1.16 -22.60 -22.03
N CYS A 533 0.53 -21.58 -21.46
CA CYS A 533 -0.66 -21.67 -20.64
C CYS A 533 -1.94 -21.75 -21.52
N GLY A 534 -2.15 -22.89 -22.16
CA GLY A 534 -3.30 -23.11 -23.03
C GLY A 534 -3.25 -22.24 -24.30
N ILE A 535 -4.44 -21.85 -24.80
CA ILE A 535 -4.60 -21.00 -25.98
C ILE A 535 -4.57 -19.51 -25.62
N PRO A 536 -4.23 -18.60 -26.54
CA PRO A 536 -4.29 -17.16 -26.31
C PRO A 536 -5.65 -16.71 -25.78
N ILE A 537 -5.63 -15.76 -24.89
CA ILE A 537 -6.83 -15.20 -24.24
C ILE A 537 -7.25 -13.93 -24.94
N ASP A 538 -8.48 -13.89 -25.43
CA ASP A 538 -9.10 -12.64 -25.88
C ASP A 538 -9.70 -11.89 -24.69
N MET A 539 -8.97 -10.91 -24.18
CA MET A 539 -9.36 -10.15 -22.98
C MET A 539 -10.45 -9.10 -23.26
N ARG A 540 -10.98 -9.05 -24.49
CA ARG A 540 -12.11 -8.19 -24.88
C ARG A 540 -13.45 -8.84 -24.65
N LEU A 541 -13.48 -10.18 -24.51
CA LEU A 541 -14.70 -10.96 -24.37
C LEU A 541 -15.27 -10.86 -22.94
N LYS A 542 -16.50 -10.37 -22.83
CA LYS A 542 -17.22 -10.33 -21.55
C LYS A 542 -17.54 -11.72 -21.05
N GLY A 543 -17.68 -11.88 -19.75
CA GLY A 543 -18.10 -13.14 -19.13
C GLY A 543 -19.37 -13.73 -19.75
N THR A 544 -20.32 -12.89 -20.17
CA THR A 544 -21.57 -13.32 -20.83
C THR A 544 -21.38 -13.85 -22.26
N ASP A 545 -20.18 -13.78 -22.84
CA ASP A 545 -19.89 -14.41 -24.11
C ASP A 545 -20.10 -15.93 -24.03
N ALA A 546 -20.64 -16.53 -25.10
CA ALA A 546 -20.95 -17.96 -25.15
C ALA A 546 -19.70 -18.84 -24.94
N GLY A 547 -18.50 -18.36 -25.32
CA GLY A 547 -17.25 -19.08 -25.10
C GLY A 547 -16.83 -19.11 -23.61
N ILE A 548 -17.29 -18.17 -22.79
CA ILE A 548 -17.02 -18.06 -21.36
C ILE A 548 -18.19 -18.58 -20.55
N GLY A 549 -19.40 -18.09 -20.80
CA GLY A 549 -20.65 -18.62 -20.26
C GLY A 549 -20.96 -18.19 -18.83
N TRP A 550 -20.55 -16.97 -18.44
CA TRP A 550 -20.90 -16.37 -17.15
C TRP A 550 -22.41 -16.10 -17.09
N GLU A 551 -23.02 -16.49 -16.00
CA GLU A 551 -24.41 -16.19 -15.68
C GLU A 551 -24.44 -15.45 -14.33
N GLN A 552 -25.34 -14.46 -14.23
CA GLN A 552 -25.56 -13.73 -13.00
C GLN A 552 -26.24 -14.61 -11.96
N VAL A 553 -25.71 -14.63 -10.76
CA VAL A 553 -26.24 -15.40 -9.63
C VAL A 553 -27.11 -14.52 -8.72
N TRP A 554 -26.86 -13.20 -8.76
CA TRP A 554 -27.47 -12.24 -7.86
C TRP A 554 -28.29 -11.20 -8.63
N GLN A 555 -29.50 -10.93 -8.20
CA GLN A 555 -30.25 -9.75 -8.62
C GLN A 555 -30.35 -8.74 -7.48
N PHE A 556 -29.97 -7.52 -7.78
CA PHE A 556 -30.25 -6.39 -6.91
C PHE A 556 -31.69 -5.93 -7.18
N THR A 557 -32.60 -6.09 -6.22
CA THR A 557 -33.96 -5.57 -6.36
C THR A 557 -34.02 -4.17 -5.74
N GLN A 558 -34.34 -3.16 -6.57
CA GLN A 558 -34.61 -1.79 -6.11
C GLN A 558 -35.86 -1.69 -5.22
N ASP A 559 -36.72 -2.70 -5.23
CA ASP A 559 -38.03 -2.66 -4.59
C ASP A 559 -38.01 -3.09 -3.11
N ASN A 560 -36.91 -3.63 -2.61
CA ASN A 560 -36.75 -4.00 -1.22
C ASN A 560 -35.37 -3.56 -0.66
N PRO A 561 -35.23 -2.30 -0.26
CA PRO A 561 -33.96 -1.77 0.24
C PRO A 561 -33.50 -2.38 1.59
N GLY A 562 -34.33 -3.21 2.23
CA GLY A 562 -33.97 -3.94 3.45
C GLY A 562 -33.66 -5.41 3.22
N ALA A 563 -33.95 -5.96 2.02
CA ALA A 563 -33.54 -7.28 1.62
C ALA A 563 -32.34 -7.11 0.68
N TRP A 564 -31.17 -7.14 1.25
CA TRP A 564 -29.91 -6.87 0.57
C TRP A 564 -29.61 -7.84 -0.58
N TRP A 565 -30.29 -9.00 -0.63
CA TRP A 565 -30.05 -10.07 -1.59
C TRP A 565 -31.33 -10.83 -1.88
N ASP A 566 -31.86 -10.70 -3.07
CA ASP A 566 -32.82 -11.65 -3.59
C ASP A 566 -32.08 -12.56 -4.57
N TYR A 567 -31.93 -13.82 -4.17
CA TYR A 567 -31.37 -14.86 -5.03
C TYR A 567 -32.37 -15.15 -6.13
N ASP A 568 -32.09 -14.72 -7.34
CA ASP A 568 -32.71 -15.35 -8.52
C ASP A 568 -31.95 -16.63 -8.82
N SER A 569 -31.88 -17.49 -7.79
CA SER A 569 -31.26 -18.80 -7.91
C SER A 569 -32.28 -19.75 -8.51
N LYS A 570 -31.83 -20.54 -9.46
CA LYS A 570 -32.52 -21.81 -9.74
C LYS A 570 -32.64 -22.51 -8.38
N GLU A 571 -33.86 -22.95 -8.03
CA GLU A 571 -34.14 -23.60 -6.75
C GLU A 571 -33.13 -24.71 -6.40
N ASP A 572 -32.48 -25.28 -7.44
CA ASP A 572 -31.52 -26.38 -7.38
C ASP A 572 -30.04 -25.91 -7.30
N ASP A 573 -29.69 -24.63 -7.55
CA ASP A 573 -28.31 -24.10 -7.53
C ASP A 573 -28.27 -22.68 -6.97
N PRO A 574 -28.55 -22.48 -5.67
CA PRO A 574 -28.68 -21.17 -5.06
C PRO A 574 -27.37 -20.34 -5.08
N TYR A 575 -26.23 -20.99 -5.24
CA TYR A 575 -24.91 -20.36 -5.25
C TYR A 575 -24.27 -20.28 -6.65
N GLY A 576 -24.95 -20.80 -7.70
CA GLY A 576 -24.42 -20.79 -9.08
C GLY A 576 -23.26 -21.76 -9.30
N TYR A 577 -23.14 -22.82 -8.50
CA TYR A 577 -22.03 -23.79 -8.62
C TYR A 577 -22.00 -24.53 -9.94
N GLU A 578 -23.17 -24.82 -10.54
CA GLU A 578 -23.21 -25.46 -11.85
C GLU A 578 -22.72 -24.54 -12.97
N ASN A 579 -23.00 -23.22 -12.86
CA ASN A 579 -22.41 -22.23 -13.75
C ASN A 579 -20.90 -22.14 -13.56
N ASP A 580 -20.42 -22.15 -12.31
CA ASP A 580 -18.98 -22.14 -12.01
C ASP A 580 -18.26 -23.35 -12.62
N LYS A 581 -18.79 -24.54 -12.47
CA LYS A 581 -18.26 -25.75 -13.11
C LYS A 581 -18.24 -25.64 -14.63
N SER A 582 -19.32 -25.10 -15.21
CA SER A 582 -19.43 -24.90 -16.66
C SER A 582 -18.38 -23.91 -17.17
N MET A 583 -18.14 -22.80 -16.46
CA MET A 583 -17.11 -21.85 -16.77
C MET A 583 -15.71 -22.44 -16.59
N HIS A 584 -15.48 -23.14 -15.48
CA HIS A 584 -14.21 -23.79 -15.19
C HIS A 584 -13.81 -24.80 -16.28
N ASN A 585 -14.77 -25.60 -16.77
CA ASN A 585 -14.55 -26.52 -17.88
C ASN A 585 -14.16 -25.82 -19.20
N ARG A 586 -14.43 -24.52 -19.32
CA ARG A 586 -13.98 -23.66 -20.44
C ARG A 586 -12.69 -22.89 -20.11
N GLY A 587 -12.12 -23.15 -18.94
CA GLY A 587 -10.91 -22.50 -18.45
C GLY A 587 -11.12 -21.07 -17.96
N PHE A 588 -12.34 -20.73 -17.53
CA PHE A 588 -12.66 -19.42 -16.96
C PHE A 588 -13.36 -19.57 -15.62
N MET A 589 -13.27 -18.52 -14.80
CA MET A 589 -13.98 -18.43 -13.54
C MET A 589 -14.50 -17.01 -13.36
N LYS A 590 -15.56 -16.88 -12.56
CA LYS A 590 -16.00 -15.57 -12.07
C LYS A 590 -14.91 -14.93 -11.23
N GLY A 591 -14.93 -13.61 -11.10
CA GLY A 591 -14.15 -12.91 -10.08
C GLY A 591 -14.37 -13.54 -8.70
N PRO A 592 -13.50 -13.31 -7.73
CA PRO A 592 -13.69 -13.82 -6.38
C PRO A 592 -14.87 -13.14 -5.68
N ASP A 593 -15.48 -13.80 -4.70
CA ASP A 593 -16.52 -13.18 -3.87
C ASP A 593 -15.98 -12.02 -3.06
N SER A 594 -14.75 -12.13 -2.64
CA SER A 594 -14.03 -11.07 -1.96
C SER A 594 -12.53 -11.19 -2.21
N PHE A 595 -11.83 -10.07 -2.21
CA PHE A 595 -10.37 -10.04 -2.14
C PHE A 595 -9.87 -10.23 -0.71
N ALA A 596 -10.70 -9.92 0.30
CA ALA A 596 -10.48 -10.37 1.67
C ALA A 596 -10.87 -11.85 1.84
N SER A 597 -10.48 -12.46 2.95
CA SER A 597 -10.83 -13.86 3.26
C SER A 597 -12.30 -14.07 3.62
N THR A 598 -13.13 -13.02 3.60
CA THR A 598 -14.55 -13.06 3.92
C THR A 598 -15.41 -12.81 2.70
N GLU A 599 -16.66 -13.28 2.78
CA GLU A 599 -17.62 -13.22 1.69
C GLU A 599 -18.22 -11.83 1.41
N LEU A 600 -17.85 -10.83 2.21
CA LEU A 600 -18.43 -9.49 2.12
C LEU A 600 -17.56 -8.53 1.35
N MET A 601 -18.11 -8.10 0.27
CA MET A 601 -17.61 -7.00 -0.53
C MET A 601 -18.50 -5.78 -0.33
N MET A 602 -17.88 -4.67 -0.03
CA MET A 602 -18.55 -3.40 0.12
C MET A 602 -18.45 -2.62 -1.18
N GLY A 603 -19.59 -2.27 -1.74
CA GLY A 603 -19.65 -1.52 -3.00
C GLY A 603 -19.58 -0.02 -2.82
N GLN A 604 -19.24 0.67 -3.91
CA GLN A 604 -19.27 2.13 -3.98
C GLN A 604 -20.69 2.71 -3.86
N SER A 605 -20.74 3.94 -3.38
CA SER A 605 -21.91 4.83 -3.36
C SER A 605 -23.22 4.19 -2.87
N GLY A 606 -23.29 3.96 -1.57
CA GLY A 606 -24.56 3.79 -0.86
C GLY A 606 -25.20 2.42 -0.99
N GLY A 607 -24.45 1.38 -1.32
CA GLY A 607 -24.96 0.01 -1.34
C GLY A 607 -23.86 -1.02 -1.30
N ILE A 608 -24.12 -2.16 -0.67
CA ILE A 608 -23.35 -3.35 -0.89
C ILE A 608 -23.59 -3.72 -2.35
N LYS A 609 -22.59 -3.55 -3.21
CA LYS A 609 -22.63 -4.18 -4.52
C LYS A 609 -22.28 -5.65 -4.32
N GLY A 610 -22.88 -6.49 -5.14
CA GLY A 610 -22.46 -7.85 -5.27
C GLY A 610 -20.95 -7.92 -5.45
N SER A 611 -20.36 -8.99 -5.00
CA SER A 611 -18.95 -9.29 -5.15
C SER A 611 -18.48 -9.14 -6.60
N THR A 612 -17.17 -9.05 -6.82
CA THR A 612 -16.59 -9.12 -8.18
C THR A 612 -17.06 -10.36 -8.95
N ARG A 613 -17.51 -11.38 -8.23
CA ARG A 613 -18.17 -12.57 -8.77
C ARG A 613 -19.42 -12.25 -9.60
N ASN A 614 -20.13 -11.17 -9.28
CA ASN A 614 -21.35 -10.75 -9.97
C ASN A 614 -21.12 -9.69 -11.06
N ASP A 615 -19.88 -9.36 -11.34
CA ASP A 615 -19.51 -8.49 -12.47
C ASP A 615 -19.00 -9.35 -13.65
N PRO A 616 -19.69 -9.34 -14.82
CA PRO A 616 -19.25 -10.09 -16.00
C PRO A 616 -17.97 -9.53 -16.64
N PHE A 617 -17.47 -8.41 -16.15
CA PHE A 617 -16.19 -7.84 -16.57
C PHE A 617 -15.01 -8.33 -15.73
N GLU A 618 -15.26 -8.88 -14.53
CA GLU A 618 -14.23 -9.41 -13.64
C GLU A 618 -14.13 -10.93 -13.80
N LEU A 619 -13.06 -11.37 -14.41
CA LEU A 619 -12.84 -12.77 -14.75
C LEU A 619 -11.52 -13.28 -14.18
N ARG A 620 -11.50 -14.57 -13.90
CA ARG A 620 -10.26 -15.32 -13.72
C ARG A 620 -10.07 -16.28 -14.88
N LYS A 621 -8.86 -16.37 -15.40
CA LYS A 621 -8.47 -17.36 -16.41
C LYS A 621 -7.65 -18.45 -15.76
N VAL A 622 -8.05 -19.70 -15.94
CA VAL A 622 -7.25 -20.87 -15.60
C VAL A 622 -6.17 -21.03 -16.65
N LEU A 623 -4.92 -21.00 -16.23
CA LEU A 623 -3.74 -21.10 -17.07
C LEU A 623 -3.30 -22.57 -17.26
N GLY A 624 -3.51 -23.41 -16.27
CA GLY A 624 -3.14 -24.82 -16.27
C GLY A 624 -2.85 -25.34 -14.87
N ILE A 625 -2.44 -26.60 -14.79
CA ILE A 625 -1.95 -27.23 -13.57
C ILE A 625 -0.42 -27.40 -13.71
N PHE A 626 0.31 -26.87 -12.73
CA PHE A 626 1.78 -26.91 -12.69
C PHE A 626 2.21 -27.55 -11.38
N SER A 627 3.32 -28.28 -11.42
CA SER A 627 3.83 -29.00 -10.25
C SER A 627 5.32 -28.74 -10.06
N TRP A 628 5.69 -28.37 -8.85
CA TRP A 628 7.07 -28.07 -8.48
C TRP A 628 7.51 -28.94 -7.30
N SER A 629 8.77 -29.37 -7.32
CA SER A 629 9.35 -30.25 -6.30
C SER A 629 9.95 -29.49 -5.11
N GLU A 630 10.16 -28.19 -5.26
CA GLU A 630 10.76 -27.31 -4.25
C GLU A 630 10.13 -25.92 -4.32
N MET A 631 10.34 -25.11 -3.28
CA MET A 631 9.93 -23.71 -3.31
C MET A 631 10.75 -22.96 -4.35
N SER A 632 10.10 -22.30 -5.29
CA SER A 632 10.76 -21.65 -6.42
C SER A 632 10.02 -20.42 -6.92
N THR A 633 10.78 -19.51 -7.50
CA THR A 633 10.24 -18.41 -8.33
C THR A 633 10.08 -18.88 -9.77
N HIS A 634 9.15 -18.27 -10.49
CA HIS A 634 8.75 -18.67 -11.83
C HIS A 634 8.76 -17.50 -12.77
N GLU A 635 9.11 -17.73 -14.03
CA GLU A 635 9.00 -16.71 -15.07
C GLU A 635 7.59 -16.75 -15.66
N PHE A 636 6.82 -15.70 -15.39
CA PHE A 636 5.53 -15.48 -16.00
C PHE A 636 5.69 -14.55 -17.21
N ARG A 637 5.63 -15.12 -18.42
CA ARG A 637 5.79 -14.42 -19.69
C ARG A 637 4.46 -14.27 -20.41
N PHE A 638 4.25 -13.14 -21.06
CA PHE A 638 3.03 -12.82 -21.78
C PHE A 638 3.36 -12.09 -23.09
N VAL A 639 2.79 -12.61 -24.18
CA VAL A 639 3.07 -12.17 -25.55
C VAL A 639 1.78 -11.70 -26.18
N GLN A 640 1.77 -10.46 -26.67
CA GLN A 640 0.62 -9.86 -27.31
C GLN A 640 0.48 -10.36 -28.75
N MET A 641 -0.63 -11.00 -29.06
CA MET A 641 -0.94 -11.59 -30.37
C MET A 641 -1.80 -10.68 -31.24
N LEU A 642 -2.54 -9.77 -30.62
CA LEU A 642 -3.35 -8.75 -31.29
C LEU A 642 -3.16 -7.42 -30.54
N ASN A 643 -2.90 -6.35 -31.28
CA ASN A 643 -2.67 -5.03 -30.71
C ASN A 643 -3.82 -4.60 -29.76
N GLY A 644 -3.43 -4.03 -28.63
CA GLY A 644 -4.27 -3.64 -27.52
C GLY A 644 -3.44 -3.64 -26.24
N ASN A 645 -4.09 -3.74 -25.09
CA ASN A 645 -3.37 -3.88 -23.83
C ASN A 645 -3.62 -5.24 -23.16
N CYS A 646 -2.69 -5.63 -22.30
CA CYS A 646 -2.84 -6.68 -21.31
C CYS A 646 -2.96 -6.06 -19.93
N HIS A 647 -3.84 -6.61 -19.13
CA HIS A 647 -4.12 -6.19 -17.76
C HIS A 647 -3.63 -7.27 -16.80
N LEU A 648 -2.78 -6.89 -15.86
CA LEU A 648 -2.17 -7.75 -14.86
C LEU A 648 -2.55 -7.23 -13.47
N ASP A 649 -3.58 -7.84 -12.87
CA ASP A 649 -4.05 -7.51 -11.54
C ASP A 649 -3.37 -8.42 -10.50
N TYR A 650 -3.71 -9.70 -10.51
CA TYR A 650 -3.13 -10.69 -9.61
C TYR A 650 -2.96 -12.06 -10.26
N ILE A 651 -2.08 -12.86 -9.66
CA ILE A 651 -1.91 -14.29 -9.97
C ILE A 651 -2.33 -15.13 -8.76
N GLU A 652 -3.02 -16.25 -9.02
CA GLU A 652 -3.44 -17.21 -8.01
C GLU A 652 -2.81 -18.59 -8.25
N PHE A 653 -2.37 -19.22 -7.16
CA PHE A 653 -1.95 -20.60 -7.11
C PHE A 653 -2.93 -21.36 -6.20
N MET A 654 -3.82 -22.13 -6.78
CA MET A 654 -4.81 -22.92 -6.06
C MET A 654 -4.29 -24.34 -5.92
N PRO A 655 -4.06 -24.84 -4.71
CA PRO A 655 -3.60 -26.21 -4.53
C PRO A 655 -4.54 -27.21 -5.23
N ASP A 656 -3.98 -28.09 -6.03
CA ASP A 656 -4.74 -29.16 -6.67
C ASP A 656 -5.04 -30.25 -5.63
N GLN A 657 -6.33 -30.44 -5.33
CA GLN A 657 -6.80 -31.40 -4.33
C GLN A 657 -7.05 -32.80 -4.96
N SER A 658 -6.56 -33.03 -6.17
CA SER A 658 -6.82 -34.28 -6.88
C SER A 658 -5.88 -35.45 -6.48
N ASP A 659 -5.01 -35.26 -5.49
CA ASP A 659 -4.14 -36.31 -4.92
C ASP A 659 -4.69 -36.88 -3.60
#